data_0b2830a77f6079d96bc5b4fd6662cc8e
#
_entry.id   0b2830a77f6079d96bc5b4fd6662cc8e
#
_cell.length_a   1.000
_cell.length_b   1.000
_cell.length_c   1.000
_cell.angle_alpha   90.00
_cell.angle_beta   90.00
_cell.angle_gamma   90.00
#
_symmetry.space_group_name_H-M   'P 1'
#
loop_
_entity.id
_entity.type
_entity.pdbx_description
1 polymer ?
#
loop_
_entity_poly.entity_id
_entity_poly.type
_entity_poly.pdbx_seq_one_letter_code
_entity_poly.pdbx_strand_id
1 'polypeptide(L)'
;AGVDSKLPLTFSEQFLWNREFSINWDLTKNLHMNFQSATHAQIEEPYTPVNKDLYADQYHAWKDSVWTSIRHWGAPLDYSQNFQASYRLPLNLLPVFDWVNSDASYNANYSWERGTEDEEGNSYGNTINTQRELTLNGNFNLVKLYNHVPFLKKVNDKFDRTQSRAQMQRKKQEKKKKKQEEKEQAADPKKALPKNKRAFEREITLLPDTTFKIRHGKNTKRLIVNAKTEDGKVFPLKYKKVDNNQIRIISKVDTAMKVKLSVLAKEPLDDKKWYKGLQLASRLAMMVRNVSINYRSSYQLTLPGFLPSVGDAFGQKKVGQMAPGLDFAFGMVGDDYIKKARNNDWLLCNDSIATPATTSRTDNLTLRATLEPIKDFKIDLSATRTKTTQKSIQYMYEGTPTTQSGAFQMTTISLGSAFEGMGNANSGYRSKTFEKFVNSLAGFRDRVEAQYAGTVYPTGSALAGGKFDASRTPVNQYSSDVMIPAFLKAYTSMGGNSLSVFPALSRMLPNWTIRYSGLGRLPWFNEHFKSVNINHSYKSVFAVGSYNSYSTFQEYMNGLGFVSDATTGNPSPSSMFYISQVSINESFSPLLGMDVTFNNNMTVKAEYRQTRVLNLSMTSVQLNEALSKDWVIGMGYRINNFDVFGWGAKASRSKSKGGNKNAANKNASTTKTVQNGTNHDLNLRLDFSFRKQAAIVR
;
A
#
# COMPACT_ATOMS: atom_id res chain seq x y z
N ALA A 1 79.05 -13.52 19.71
CA ALA A 1 77.99 -14.50 19.76
C ALA A 1 76.79 -13.87 19.05
N GLY A 2 76.58 -14.22 17.78
CA GLY A 2 75.40 -13.82 17.02
C GLY A 2 74.19 -14.60 17.49
N VAL A 3 73.17 -13.92 17.97
CA VAL A 3 71.87 -14.51 18.23
C VAL A 3 71.20 -14.70 16.86
N ASP A 4 71.22 -15.95 16.36
CA ASP A 4 70.41 -16.37 15.20
C ASP A 4 68.91 -16.31 15.61
N SER A 5 68.35 -15.12 15.57
CA SER A 5 66.91 -14.96 15.72
C SER A 5 66.23 -15.37 14.41
N LYS A 6 66.02 -16.68 14.21
CA LYS A 6 65.14 -17.18 13.19
C LYS A 6 63.72 -16.79 13.62
N LEU A 7 63.14 -15.81 12.94
CA LEU A 7 61.72 -15.53 13.02
C LEU A 7 60.98 -16.84 12.69
N PRO A 8 60.00 -17.30 13.52
CA PRO A 8 59.27 -18.51 13.25
C PRO A 8 58.53 -18.34 11.90
N LEU A 9 58.78 -19.22 10.98
CA LEU A 9 58.09 -19.25 9.70
C LEU A 9 56.64 -19.72 9.96
N THR A 10 55.68 -18.84 9.80
CA THR A 10 54.29 -19.22 9.91
C THR A 10 53.76 -19.54 8.50
N PHE A 11 53.27 -20.72 8.30
CA PHE A 11 52.70 -21.19 7.05
C PHE A 11 51.20 -21.39 7.26
N SER A 12 50.38 -20.90 6.36
CA SER A 12 48.93 -21.09 6.38
C SER A 12 48.49 -21.55 4.99
N GLU A 13 47.82 -22.65 4.92
CA GLU A 13 47.26 -23.24 3.71
C GLU A 13 45.80 -23.57 3.95
N GLN A 14 44.95 -23.34 2.96
CA GLN A 14 43.54 -23.70 3.00
C GLN A 14 43.14 -24.40 1.72
N PHE A 15 42.55 -25.57 1.84
CA PHE A 15 41.95 -26.30 0.74
C PHE A 15 40.42 -26.23 0.89
N LEU A 16 39.78 -25.43 0.07
CA LEU A 16 38.34 -25.17 0.13
C LEU A 16 37.64 -25.95 -0.97
N TRP A 17 36.51 -26.54 -0.61
CA TRP A 17 35.59 -27.19 -1.53
C TRP A 17 34.21 -26.56 -1.46
N ASN A 18 33.88 -25.72 -2.44
CA ASN A 18 32.60 -25.04 -2.54
C ASN A 18 31.63 -25.84 -3.42
N ARG A 19 30.41 -26.00 -2.96
CA ARG A 19 29.34 -26.74 -3.66
C ARG A 19 28.12 -25.87 -3.75
N GLU A 20 27.55 -25.76 -4.95
CA GLU A 20 26.32 -25.06 -5.19
C GLU A 20 25.28 -26.01 -5.80
N PHE A 21 24.05 -25.91 -5.36
CA PHE A 21 22.95 -26.69 -5.87
C PHE A 21 21.78 -25.77 -6.15
N SER A 22 21.16 -25.84 -7.34
CA SER A 22 20.04 -25.00 -7.71
C SER A 22 18.97 -25.79 -8.46
N ILE A 23 17.72 -25.52 -8.11
CA ILE A 23 16.54 -26.05 -8.79
C ILE A 23 15.63 -24.87 -9.13
N ASN A 24 15.32 -24.73 -10.42
CA ASN A 24 14.28 -23.82 -10.88
C ASN A 24 13.14 -24.67 -11.43
N TRP A 25 11.96 -24.52 -10.87
CA TRP A 25 10.82 -25.35 -11.25
C TRP A 25 9.56 -24.53 -11.48
N ASP A 26 9.12 -24.50 -12.73
CA ASP A 26 7.85 -23.94 -13.16
C ASP A 26 6.78 -25.03 -13.11
N LEU A 27 6.21 -25.28 -11.92
CA LEU A 27 5.22 -26.34 -11.72
C LEU A 27 3.95 -26.09 -12.54
N THR A 28 3.55 -24.84 -12.64
CA THR A 28 2.46 -24.37 -13.50
C THR A 28 2.81 -23.01 -14.10
N LYS A 29 2.02 -22.51 -15.05
CA LYS A 29 2.18 -21.15 -15.60
C LYS A 29 2.09 -20.03 -14.53
N ASN A 30 1.57 -20.35 -13.35
CA ASN A 30 1.31 -19.39 -12.29
C ASN A 30 2.09 -19.71 -11.00
N LEU A 31 2.73 -20.87 -10.89
CA LEU A 31 3.50 -21.28 -9.72
C LEU A 31 4.95 -21.53 -10.15
N HIS A 32 5.83 -20.68 -9.67
CA HIS A 32 7.25 -20.73 -9.91
C HIS A 32 7.96 -20.96 -8.57
N MET A 33 8.90 -21.88 -8.56
CA MET A 33 9.69 -22.23 -7.38
C MET A 33 11.17 -22.19 -7.75
N ASN A 34 11.95 -21.59 -6.88
CA ASN A 34 13.41 -21.55 -6.98
C ASN A 34 13.99 -22.03 -5.66
N PHE A 35 14.97 -22.90 -5.76
CA PHE A 35 15.76 -23.38 -4.63
C PHE A 35 17.23 -23.26 -4.99
N GLN A 36 18.00 -22.67 -4.10
CA GLN A 36 19.46 -22.58 -4.20
C GLN A 36 20.08 -22.90 -2.86
N SER A 37 21.13 -23.68 -2.86
CA SER A 37 21.96 -23.89 -1.67
C SER A 37 23.44 -23.83 -2.03
N ALA A 38 24.23 -23.31 -1.11
CA ALA A 38 25.67 -23.23 -1.20
C ALA A 38 26.29 -23.79 0.10
N THR A 39 27.31 -24.59 -0.03
CA THR A 39 28.10 -25.11 1.10
C THR A 39 29.55 -24.79 0.84
N HIS A 40 30.20 -24.13 1.77
CA HIS A 40 31.66 -23.98 1.80
C HIS A 40 32.22 -24.99 2.81
N ALA A 41 33.14 -25.81 2.35
CA ALA A 41 33.74 -26.82 3.17
C ALA A 41 35.28 -26.75 3.05
N GLN A 42 35.95 -27.10 4.10
CA GLN A 42 37.38 -27.21 4.13
C GLN A 42 37.77 -28.68 4.05
N ILE A 43 38.71 -29.04 3.18
CA ILE A 43 39.36 -30.34 3.18
C ILE A 43 40.43 -30.30 4.25
N GLU A 44 40.32 -31.18 5.20
CA GLU A 44 41.26 -31.25 6.31
C GLU A 44 42.57 -31.89 5.85
N GLU A 45 43.62 -31.13 6.00
CA GLU A 45 45.01 -31.57 5.75
C GLU A 45 45.80 -31.54 7.05
N PRO A 46 46.69 -32.55 7.30
CA PRO A 46 47.63 -32.46 8.40
C PRO A 46 48.56 -31.24 8.22
N TYR A 47 48.79 -30.49 9.26
CA TYR A 47 49.53 -29.19 9.24
C TYR A 47 50.99 -29.28 8.84
N THR A 48 51.58 -30.47 8.71
CA THR A 48 52.98 -30.62 8.34
C THR A 48 53.11 -30.95 6.87
N PRO A 49 53.82 -30.14 6.06
CA PRO A 49 54.09 -30.49 4.68
C PRO A 49 54.95 -31.76 4.66
N VAL A 50 54.41 -32.81 4.05
CA VAL A 50 55.07 -34.11 3.98
C VAL A 50 55.82 -34.21 2.66
N ASN A 51 57.16 -34.32 2.74
CA ASN A 51 57.99 -34.55 1.57
C ASN A 51 57.90 -36.01 1.14
N LYS A 52 57.35 -36.24 -0.07
CA LYS A 52 57.14 -37.58 -0.66
C LYS A 52 58.42 -38.39 -0.76
N ASP A 53 59.54 -37.74 -1.08
CA ASP A 53 60.81 -38.43 -1.35
C ASP A 53 61.57 -38.77 -0.07
N LEU A 54 61.36 -38.07 1.02
CA LEU A 54 61.99 -38.26 2.30
C LEU A 54 61.16 -39.12 3.27
N TYR A 55 59.82 -39.01 3.18
CA TYR A 55 58.90 -39.61 4.15
C TYR A 55 57.70 -40.26 3.42
N ALA A 56 57.97 -41.29 2.59
CA ALA A 56 56.98 -41.94 1.73
C ALA A 56 55.73 -42.45 2.49
N ASP A 57 55.92 -43.10 3.64
CA ASP A 57 54.81 -43.64 4.45
C ASP A 57 53.92 -42.54 5.03
N GLN A 58 54.53 -41.45 5.51
CA GLN A 58 53.76 -40.27 6.00
C GLN A 58 53.04 -39.60 4.88
N TYR A 59 53.61 -39.54 3.67
CA TYR A 59 52.95 -39.00 2.50
C TYR A 59 51.75 -39.85 2.10
N HIS A 60 51.81 -41.16 2.16
CA HIS A 60 50.66 -42.03 1.90
C HIS A 60 49.56 -41.84 2.94
N ALA A 61 49.88 -41.72 4.22
CA ALA A 61 48.93 -41.46 5.29
C ALA A 61 48.26 -40.10 5.10
N TRP A 62 49.03 -39.05 4.74
CA TRP A 62 48.51 -37.74 4.41
C TRP A 62 47.53 -37.80 3.21
N LYS A 63 47.92 -38.46 2.14
CA LYS A 63 47.09 -38.63 0.94
C LYS A 63 45.79 -39.36 1.25
N ASP A 64 45.84 -40.43 2.06
CA ASP A 64 44.66 -41.18 2.47
C ASP A 64 43.72 -40.35 3.35
N SER A 65 44.26 -39.51 4.23
CA SER A 65 43.49 -38.56 5.04
C SER A 65 42.78 -37.53 4.18
N VAL A 66 43.51 -36.90 3.24
CA VAL A 66 42.89 -35.92 2.30
C VAL A 66 41.84 -36.60 1.44
N TRP A 67 42.10 -37.78 0.88
CA TRP A 67 41.10 -38.53 0.11
C TRP A 67 39.90 -38.94 0.93
N THR A 68 40.06 -39.24 2.19
CA THR A 68 38.98 -39.55 3.13
C THR A 68 38.15 -38.31 3.37
N SER A 69 38.77 -37.15 3.60
CA SER A 69 38.09 -35.87 3.76
C SER A 69 37.30 -35.51 2.49
N ILE A 70 37.90 -35.63 1.31
CA ILE A 70 37.21 -35.40 0.02
C ILE A 70 36.00 -36.34 -0.14
N ARG A 71 36.17 -37.65 0.16
CA ARG A 71 35.11 -38.66 0.05
C ARG A 71 33.93 -38.33 0.99
N HIS A 72 34.19 -37.75 2.14
CA HIS A 72 33.17 -37.30 3.10
C HIS A 72 32.73 -35.86 2.90
N TRP A 73 33.08 -35.22 1.75
CA TRP A 73 32.66 -33.88 1.34
C TRP A 73 33.30 -32.74 2.13
N GLY A 74 34.41 -33.00 2.84
CA GLY A 74 35.08 -32.04 3.70
C GLY A 74 34.31 -31.70 4.96
N ALA A 75 34.92 -30.89 5.80
CA ALA A 75 34.29 -30.34 6.99
C ALA A 75 33.57 -29.01 6.63
N PRO A 76 32.24 -28.90 6.72
CA PRO A 76 31.53 -27.70 6.34
C PRO A 76 31.92 -26.51 7.25
N LEU A 77 32.14 -25.34 6.66
CA LEU A 77 32.41 -24.09 7.35
C LEU A 77 31.12 -23.28 7.49
N ASP A 78 30.40 -23.18 6.40
CA ASP A 78 29.09 -22.55 6.34
C ASP A 78 28.19 -23.23 5.31
N TYR A 79 26.91 -23.02 5.48
CA TYR A 79 25.87 -23.43 4.57
C TYR A 79 24.83 -22.31 4.46
N SER A 80 24.37 -22.05 3.26
CA SER A 80 23.28 -21.13 2.99
C SER A 80 22.29 -21.73 2.01
N GLN A 81 21.01 -21.47 2.26
CA GLN A 81 19.91 -21.91 1.41
C GLN A 81 18.93 -20.75 1.20
N ASN A 82 18.47 -20.61 -0.01
CA ASN A 82 17.35 -19.73 -0.37
C ASN A 82 16.28 -20.55 -1.08
N PHE A 83 15.05 -20.44 -0.60
CA PHE A 83 13.87 -20.99 -1.25
C PHE A 83 12.89 -19.87 -1.54
N GLN A 84 12.47 -19.75 -2.79
CA GLN A 84 11.47 -18.79 -3.21
C GLN A 84 10.34 -19.49 -3.95
N ALA A 85 9.12 -19.23 -3.55
CA ALA A 85 7.91 -19.66 -4.26
C ALA A 85 7.04 -18.45 -4.56
N SER A 86 6.60 -18.30 -5.79
CA SER A 86 5.66 -17.28 -6.20
C SER A 86 4.46 -17.92 -6.87
N TYR A 87 3.28 -17.56 -6.41
CA TYR A 87 2.03 -18.08 -6.94
C TYR A 87 1.08 -16.93 -7.30
N ARG A 88 0.72 -16.86 -8.55
CA ARG A 88 -0.31 -15.95 -9.04
C ARG A 88 -1.62 -16.69 -9.13
N LEU A 89 -2.59 -16.30 -8.31
CA LEU A 89 -3.92 -16.93 -8.32
C LEU A 89 -4.59 -16.65 -9.67
N PRO A 90 -5.00 -17.70 -10.41
CA PRO A 90 -5.57 -17.53 -11.74
C PRO A 90 -7.06 -17.13 -11.71
N LEU A 91 -7.45 -16.26 -10.79
CA LEU A 91 -8.84 -15.80 -10.63
C LEU A 91 -9.33 -15.06 -11.88
N ASN A 92 -8.43 -14.42 -12.61
CA ASN A 92 -8.72 -13.71 -13.85
C ASN A 92 -9.18 -14.63 -15.00
N LEU A 93 -8.98 -15.95 -14.89
CA LEU A 93 -9.49 -16.92 -15.86
C LEU A 93 -10.99 -17.20 -15.67
N LEU A 94 -11.52 -16.89 -14.50
CA LEU A 94 -12.95 -16.99 -14.23
C LEU A 94 -13.65 -15.69 -14.67
N PRO A 95 -14.64 -15.74 -15.58
CA PRO A 95 -15.26 -14.54 -16.16
C PRO A 95 -15.84 -13.56 -15.14
N VAL A 96 -16.22 -14.07 -13.94
CA VAL A 96 -16.78 -13.25 -12.85
C VAL A 96 -15.70 -12.56 -12.01
N PHE A 97 -14.43 -13.05 -12.04
CA PHE A 97 -13.33 -12.59 -11.19
C PHE A 97 -12.17 -11.94 -11.98
N ASP A 98 -12.39 -11.55 -13.24
CA ASP A 98 -11.38 -10.87 -14.08
C ASP A 98 -10.90 -9.51 -13.51
N TRP A 99 -11.63 -8.97 -12.56
CA TRP A 99 -11.34 -7.73 -11.82
C TRP A 99 -10.44 -7.95 -10.60
N VAL A 100 -10.16 -9.20 -10.22
CA VAL A 100 -9.31 -9.58 -9.09
C VAL A 100 -7.95 -10.05 -9.61
N ASN A 101 -6.88 -9.40 -9.19
CA ASN A 101 -5.52 -9.89 -9.36
C ASN A 101 -4.91 -10.09 -7.98
N SER A 102 -4.49 -11.31 -7.68
CA SER A 102 -3.83 -11.61 -6.43
C SER A 102 -2.65 -12.53 -6.66
N ASP A 103 -1.59 -12.26 -5.93
CA ASP A 103 -0.37 -13.04 -5.91
C ASP A 103 0.10 -13.25 -4.48
N ALA A 104 0.73 -14.38 -4.28
CA ALA A 104 1.40 -14.74 -3.04
C ALA A 104 2.85 -15.06 -3.34
N SER A 105 3.76 -14.55 -2.54
CA SER A 105 5.17 -14.93 -2.59
C SER A 105 5.63 -15.38 -1.21
N TYR A 106 6.38 -16.45 -1.20
CA TYR A 106 7.01 -17.02 -0.02
C TYR A 106 8.50 -17.09 -0.27
N ASN A 107 9.29 -16.55 0.64
CA ASN A 107 10.74 -16.62 0.61
C ASN A 107 11.22 -17.19 1.95
N ALA A 108 12.10 -18.17 1.91
CA ALA A 108 12.73 -18.75 3.09
C ALA A 108 14.22 -18.83 2.88
N ASN A 109 14.96 -18.36 3.88
CA ASN A 109 16.41 -18.46 3.94
C ASN A 109 16.78 -19.31 5.15
N TYR A 110 17.76 -20.19 4.97
CA TYR A 110 18.36 -20.95 6.05
C TYR A 110 19.87 -20.81 5.93
N SER A 111 20.54 -20.54 7.04
CA SER A 111 22.00 -20.58 7.14
C SER A 111 22.46 -21.38 8.35
N TRP A 112 23.56 -22.02 8.19
CA TRP A 112 24.32 -22.71 9.24
C TRP A 112 25.77 -22.23 9.17
N GLU A 113 26.34 -21.87 10.31
CA GLU A 113 27.70 -21.40 10.44
C GLU A 113 28.41 -22.26 11.51
N ARG A 114 29.61 -22.71 11.21
CA ARG A 114 30.43 -23.44 12.17
C ARG A 114 30.76 -22.52 13.33
N GLY A 115 30.58 -23.03 14.54
CA GLY A 115 31.02 -22.35 15.76
C GLY A 115 32.55 -22.39 15.93
N THR A 116 32.99 -21.51 16.79
CA THR A 116 34.40 -21.49 17.22
C THR A 116 34.68 -22.60 18.26
N GLU A 117 35.91 -23.03 18.34
CA GLU A 117 36.41 -23.92 19.37
C GLU A 117 37.35 -23.14 20.27
N ASP A 118 37.44 -23.50 21.56
CA ASP A 118 38.40 -22.94 22.47
C ASP A 118 39.84 -23.55 22.24
N GLU A 119 40.82 -23.05 22.99
CA GLU A 119 42.20 -23.55 22.92
C GLU A 119 42.32 -25.02 23.36
N GLU A 120 41.34 -25.56 24.08
CA GLU A 120 41.26 -26.93 24.55
C GLU A 120 40.50 -27.86 23.57
N GLY A 121 39.94 -27.29 22.47
CA GLY A 121 39.19 -28.03 21.44
C GLY A 121 37.70 -28.22 21.78
N ASN A 122 37.16 -27.55 22.77
CA ASN A 122 35.74 -27.61 23.09
C ASN A 122 34.95 -26.72 22.11
N SER A 123 33.98 -27.27 21.45
CA SER A 123 33.13 -26.52 20.53
C SER A 123 32.06 -25.74 21.28
N TYR A 124 31.87 -24.46 20.93
CA TYR A 124 30.74 -23.62 21.40
C TYR A 124 29.44 -23.90 20.65
N GLY A 125 29.42 -24.93 19.80
CA GLY A 125 28.29 -25.25 18.93
C GLY A 125 28.15 -24.26 17.76
N ASN A 126 27.40 -24.66 16.78
CA ASN A 126 27.20 -23.93 15.55
C ASN A 126 26.05 -22.90 15.72
N THR A 127 25.93 -21.96 14.81
CA THR A 127 24.80 -21.06 14.76
C THR A 127 23.92 -21.37 13.55
N ILE A 128 22.62 -21.59 13.79
CA ILE A 128 21.63 -21.72 12.72
C ILE A 128 20.69 -20.55 12.71
N ASN A 129 20.35 -20.12 11.50
CA ASN A 129 19.39 -19.02 11.29
C ASN A 129 18.39 -19.45 10.24
N THR A 130 17.11 -19.23 10.53
CA THR A 130 16.06 -19.35 9.53
C THR A 130 15.24 -18.06 9.46
N GLN A 131 14.92 -17.66 8.25
CA GLN A 131 14.08 -16.50 7.98
C GLN A 131 13.03 -16.87 6.95
N ARG A 132 11.80 -16.47 7.19
CA ARG A 132 10.72 -16.53 6.19
C ARG A 132 10.11 -15.17 5.96
N GLU A 133 9.64 -14.95 4.75
CA GLU A 133 8.83 -13.81 4.37
C GLU A 133 7.65 -14.28 3.52
N LEU A 134 6.45 -14.02 4.00
CA LEU A 134 5.20 -14.22 3.27
C LEU A 134 4.66 -12.87 2.84
N THR A 135 4.48 -12.69 1.54
CA THR A 135 3.83 -11.48 0.97
C THR A 135 2.57 -11.90 0.23
N LEU A 136 1.46 -11.27 0.57
CA LEU A 136 0.16 -11.46 -0.09
C LEU A 136 -0.27 -10.14 -0.69
N ASN A 137 -0.49 -10.10 -2.00
CA ASN A 137 -0.97 -8.95 -2.73
C ASN A 137 -2.35 -9.23 -3.32
N GLY A 138 -3.27 -8.31 -3.10
CA GLY A 138 -4.58 -8.31 -3.72
C GLY A 138 -4.85 -6.98 -4.39
N ASN A 139 -5.15 -6.97 -5.68
CA ASN A 139 -5.55 -5.81 -6.44
C ASN A 139 -6.94 -6.03 -7.03
N PHE A 140 -7.88 -5.17 -6.64
CA PHE A 140 -9.29 -5.25 -6.99
C PHE A 140 -9.65 -4.07 -7.90
N ASN A 141 -9.73 -4.32 -9.20
CA ASN A 141 -10.14 -3.31 -10.19
C ASN A 141 -11.65 -3.27 -10.32
N LEU A 142 -12.31 -2.48 -9.47
CA LEU A 142 -13.77 -2.40 -9.42
C LEU A 142 -14.38 -1.80 -10.69
N VAL A 143 -13.60 -1.04 -11.49
CA VAL A 143 -14.06 -0.55 -12.79
C VAL A 143 -14.37 -1.72 -13.73
N LYS A 144 -13.52 -2.76 -13.74
CA LYS A 144 -13.79 -3.96 -14.53
C LYS A 144 -15.08 -4.65 -14.03
N LEU A 145 -15.22 -4.82 -12.70
CA LEU A 145 -16.43 -5.38 -12.09
C LEU A 145 -17.68 -4.61 -12.53
N TYR A 146 -17.68 -3.27 -12.45
CA TYR A 146 -18.83 -2.46 -12.87
C TYR A 146 -19.13 -2.60 -14.35
N ASN A 147 -18.11 -2.82 -15.19
CA ASN A 147 -18.26 -2.94 -16.64
C ASN A 147 -18.93 -4.25 -17.07
N HIS A 148 -19.07 -5.24 -16.19
CA HIS A 148 -19.90 -6.44 -16.47
C HIS A 148 -21.38 -6.09 -16.62
N VAL A 149 -21.85 -5.01 -15.98
CA VAL A 149 -23.22 -4.52 -16.12
C VAL A 149 -23.27 -3.48 -17.25
N PRO A 150 -23.96 -3.74 -18.39
CA PRO A 150 -23.97 -2.84 -19.55
C PRO A 150 -24.39 -1.40 -19.25
N PHE A 151 -25.33 -1.21 -18.31
CA PHE A 151 -25.76 0.12 -17.87
C PHE A 151 -24.62 0.86 -17.14
N LEU A 152 -23.93 0.19 -16.19
CA LEU A 152 -22.83 0.78 -15.42
C LEU A 152 -21.63 1.09 -16.32
N LYS A 153 -21.32 0.21 -17.30
CA LYS A 153 -20.32 0.46 -18.34
C LYS A 153 -20.63 1.73 -19.12
N LYS A 154 -21.88 1.89 -19.56
CA LYS A 154 -22.30 3.10 -20.30
C LYS A 154 -22.15 4.36 -19.45
N VAL A 155 -22.43 4.27 -18.13
CA VAL A 155 -22.22 5.38 -17.20
C VAL A 155 -20.73 5.70 -17.07
N ASN A 156 -19.87 4.70 -16.87
CA ASN A 156 -18.43 4.87 -16.81
C ASN A 156 -17.88 5.52 -18.08
N ASP A 157 -18.18 4.96 -19.27
CA ASP A 157 -17.74 5.51 -20.55
C ASP A 157 -18.15 6.97 -20.75
N LYS A 158 -19.33 7.34 -20.27
CA LYS A 158 -19.84 8.72 -20.36
C LYS A 158 -19.05 9.69 -19.47
N PHE A 159 -18.73 9.27 -18.24
CA PHE A 159 -18.04 10.10 -17.26
C PHE A 159 -16.51 10.09 -17.43
N ASP A 160 -15.93 8.99 -17.92
CA ASP A 160 -14.47 8.84 -18.05
C ASP A 160 -13.94 9.39 -19.38
N ARG A 161 -14.79 9.61 -20.40
CA ARG A 161 -14.35 10.19 -21.69
C ARG A 161 -13.68 11.54 -21.48
N THR A 162 -12.39 11.59 -21.72
CA THR A 162 -11.60 12.81 -21.75
C THR A 162 -11.99 13.60 -23.00
N GLN A 163 -12.74 14.69 -22.85
CA GLN A 163 -13.03 15.57 -23.98
C GLN A 163 -11.78 16.41 -24.26
N SER A 164 -11.19 16.24 -25.44
CA SER A 164 -10.07 17.10 -25.83
C SER A 164 -10.53 18.57 -25.89
N ARG A 165 -9.57 19.50 -25.68
CA ARG A 165 -9.82 20.96 -25.74
C ARG A 165 -10.52 21.36 -27.05
N ALA A 166 -10.15 20.70 -28.17
CA ALA A 166 -10.76 20.88 -29.48
C ALA A 166 -12.24 20.43 -29.52
N GLN A 167 -12.59 19.33 -28.84
CA GLN A 167 -13.98 18.85 -28.76
C GLN A 167 -14.84 19.75 -27.89
N MET A 168 -14.27 20.33 -26.81
CA MET A 168 -14.98 21.34 -26.00
C MET A 168 -15.26 22.62 -26.80
N GLN A 169 -14.31 23.10 -27.59
CA GLN A 169 -14.50 24.28 -28.45
C GLN A 169 -15.55 24.03 -29.52
N ARG A 170 -15.52 22.85 -30.19
CA ARG A 170 -16.56 22.47 -31.16
C ARG A 170 -17.96 22.43 -30.53
N LYS A 171 -18.09 21.82 -29.34
CA LYS A 171 -19.38 21.81 -28.60
C LYS A 171 -19.83 23.22 -28.15
N LYS A 172 -18.88 24.12 -27.83
CA LYS A 172 -19.19 25.50 -27.47
C LYS A 172 -19.71 26.29 -28.69
N GLN A 173 -19.10 26.05 -29.86
CA GLN A 173 -19.56 26.62 -31.15
C GLN A 173 -20.95 26.07 -31.58
N GLU A 174 -21.14 24.74 -31.43
CA GLU A 174 -22.44 24.12 -31.71
C GLU A 174 -23.55 24.61 -30.77
N LYS A 175 -23.22 24.81 -29.47
CA LYS A 175 -24.18 25.43 -28.52
C LYS A 175 -24.46 26.88 -28.81
N LYS A 176 -23.47 27.69 -29.25
CA LYS A 176 -23.69 29.08 -29.67
C LYS A 176 -24.54 29.13 -30.94
N LYS A 177 -24.27 28.28 -31.94
CA LYS A 177 -25.12 28.18 -33.13
C LYS A 177 -26.54 27.73 -32.79
N LYS A 178 -26.72 26.73 -31.91
CA LYS A 178 -28.08 26.33 -31.48
C LYS A 178 -28.84 27.45 -30.71
N LYS A 179 -28.13 28.21 -29.87
CA LYS A 179 -28.73 29.35 -29.17
C LYS A 179 -29.09 30.52 -30.11
N GLN A 180 -28.29 30.72 -31.16
CA GLN A 180 -28.62 31.68 -32.20
C GLN A 180 -29.84 31.21 -33.03
N GLU A 181 -29.82 29.94 -33.47
CA GLU A 181 -30.95 29.31 -34.16
C GLU A 181 -32.21 29.29 -33.28
N GLU A 182 -32.12 29.11 -31.96
CA GLU A 182 -33.25 29.19 -31.01
C GLU A 182 -33.75 30.64 -30.84
N LYS A 183 -32.88 31.66 -30.90
CA LYS A 183 -33.27 33.07 -30.86
C LYS A 183 -33.90 33.54 -32.16
N GLU A 184 -33.38 33.12 -33.31
CA GLU A 184 -33.96 33.41 -34.62
C GLU A 184 -35.28 32.65 -34.84
N GLN A 185 -35.49 31.49 -34.22
CA GLN A 185 -36.72 30.72 -34.23
C GLN A 185 -37.80 31.24 -33.28
N ALA A 186 -37.39 31.94 -32.20
CA ALA A 186 -38.32 32.58 -31.27
C ALA A 186 -39.02 33.85 -31.88
N ALA A 187 -38.46 34.39 -32.98
CA ALA A 187 -39.01 35.55 -33.69
C ALA A 187 -40.13 35.18 -34.71
N ASP A 188 -40.32 33.87 -35.03
CA ASP A 188 -41.33 33.39 -35.95
C ASP A 188 -42.17 32.24 -35.37
N PRO A 189 -43.41 32.47 -34.90
CA PRO A 189 -44.22 31.45 -34.19
C PRO A 189 -44.55 30.20 -35.02
N LYS A 190 -44.45 30.27 -36.35
CA LYS A 190 -44.74 29.14 -37.26
C LYS A 190 -43.55 28.18 -37.47
N LYS A 191 -42.34 28.54 -37.01
CA LYS A 191 -41.11 27.72 -37.14
C LYS A 191 -40.61 27.09 -35.84
N ALA A 192 -41.39 27.08 -34.79
CA ALA A 192 -40.99 26.93 -33.40
C ALA A 192 -40.50 25.54 -32.94
N LEU A 193 -40.44 24.48 -33.78
CA LEU A 193 -39.95 23.17 -33.36
C LEU A 193 -38.96 22.56 -34.40
N PRO A 194 -37.80 22.04 -33.97
CA PRO A 194 -36.87 21.31 -34.86
C PRO A 194 -37.57 20.18 -35.60
N LYS A 195 -37.22 19.96 -36.88
CA LYS A 195 -37.85 18.91 -37.76
C LYS A 195 -37.96 17.54 -37.09
N ASN A 196 -37.02 17.17 -36.19
CA ASN A 196 -37.03 15.91 -35.47
C ASN A 196 -38.04 15.84 -34.32
N LYS A 197 -38.51 17.00 -33.78
CA LYS A 197 -39.47 17.08 -32.69
C LYS A 197 -40.90 17.30 -33.17
N ARG A 198 -41.11 17.64 -34.44
CA ARG A 198 -42.45 17.75 -35.02
C ARG A 198 -43.05 16.37 -35.23
N ALA A 199 -44.34 16.19 -35.04
CA ALA A 199 -45.05 14.98 -35.46
C ALA A 199 -44.94 14.83 -37.00
N PHE A 200 -44.62 13.63 -37.44
CA PHE A 200 -44.85 13.28 -38.84
C PHE A 200 -46.32 12.84 -38.94
N GLU A 201 -47.12 13.61 -39.59
CA GLU A 201 -48.54 13.32 -39.78
C GLU A 201 -48.81 13.02 -41.25
N ARG A 202 -49.52 11.95 -41.51
CA ARG A 202 -49.94 11.52 -42.83
C ARG A 202 -51.25 10.75 -42.73
N GLU A 203 -52.18 11.06 -43.58
CA GLU A 203 -53.39 10.27 -43.81
C GLU A 203 -53.03 9.06 -44.69
N ILE A 204 -53.47 7.92 -44.25
CA ILE A 204 -53.23 6.63 -44.93
C ILE A 204 -54.54 5.83 -44.96
N THR A 205 -54.79 5.13 -46.10
CA THR A 205 -55.90 4.21 -46.17
C THR A 205 -55.37 2.81 -45.87
N LEU A 206 -55.89 2.18 -44.79
CA LEU A 206 -55.62 0.82 -44.43
C LEU A 206 -56.51 -0.08 -45.26
N LEU A 207 -55.86 -0.96 -46.06
CA LEU A 207 -56.55 -2.01 -46.81
C LEU A 207 -56.47 -3.35 -46.10
N PRO A 208 -57.43 -4.27 -46.28
CA PRO A 208 -57.38 -5.60 -45.66
C PRO A 208 -56.07 -6.32 -45.98
N ASP A 209 -55.48 -6.97 -45.00
CA ASP A 209 -54.25 -7.82 -45.03
C ASP A 209 -53.08 -7.26 -45.85
N THR A 210 -52.91 -5.95 -45.90
CA THR A 210 -51.87 -5.28 -46.65
C THR A 210 -50.73 -4.82 -45.73
N THR A 211 -49.50 -4.82 -46.27
CA THR A 211 -48.35 -4.22 -45.60
C THR A 211 -47.69 -3.16 -46.47
N PHE A 212 -47.41 -2.01 -45.90
CA PHE A 212 -46.74 -0.93 -46.62
C PHE A 212 -45.72 -0.20 -45.78
N LYS A 213 -44.68 0.35 -46.43
CA LYS A 213 -43.58 1.07 -45.82
C LYS A 213 -43.87 2.57 -45.78
N ILE A 214 -43.64 3.18 -44.63
CA ILE A 214 -43.73 4.63 -44.47
C ILE A 214 -42.38 5.20 -44.03
N ARG A 215 -41.92 6.22 -44.78
CA ARG A 215 -40.69 6.97 -44.43
C ARG A 215 -41.09 8.18 -43.57
N HIS A 216 -40.74 8.15 -42.26
CA HIS A 216 -41.05 9.20 -41.32
C HIS A 216 -39.89 10.19 -41.13
N GLY A 217 -38.66 9.92 -41.53
CA GLY A 217 -37.51 10.84 -41.49
C GLY A 217 -37.05 11.27 -40.08
N LYS A 218 -37.37 10.52 -39.02
CA LYS A 218 -37.04 10.88 -37.65
C LYS A 218 -35.65 10.48 -37.20
N ASN A 219 -34.95 9.74 -38.01
CA ASN A 219 -33.58 9.25 -37.77
C ASN A 219 -33.39 8.52 -36.39
N THR A 220 -34.44 7.80 -35.96
CA THR A 220 -34.44 7.03 -34.72
C THR A 220 -35.35 5.80 -34.80
N LYS A 221 -34.95 4.70 -34.15
CA LYS A 221 -35.81 3.53 -33.93
C LYS A 221 -36.76 3.67 -32.75
N ARG A 222 -36.61 4.73 -31.94
CA ARG A 222 -37.47 4.98 -30.77
C ARG A 222 -38.62 5.90 -31.19
N LEU A 223 -39.76 5.34 -31.51
CA LEU A 223 -40.91 6.01 -32.05
C LEU A 223 -42.13 5.82 -31.14
N ILE A 224 -42.98 6.85 -31.11
CA ILE A 224 -44.35 6.77 -30.66
C ILE A 224 -45.17 6.89 -31.94
N VAL A 225 -45.92 5.83 -32.25
CA VAL A 225 -46.77 5.76 -33.45
C VAL A 225 -48.20 5.68 -33.00
N ASN A 226 -48.99 6.68 -33.33
CA ASN A 226 -50.41 6.75 -33.02
C ASN A 226 -51.18 6.86 -34.34
N ALA A 227 -52.31 6.19 -34.43
CA ALA A 227 -53.27 6.33 -35.51
C ALA A 227 -54.63 6.78 -34.92
N LYS A 228 -55.33 7.67 -35.63
CA LYS A 228 -56.70 8.09 -35.29
C LYS A 228 -57.58 7.86 -36.51
N THR A 229 -58.81 7.40 -36.30
CA THR A 229 -59.85 7.32 -37.26
C THR A 229 -60.36 8.71 -37.65
N GLU A 230 -61.18 8.85 -38.66
CA GLU A 230 -61.83 10.10 -39.05
C GLU A 230 -62.65 10.67 -37.89
N ASP A 231 -63.28 9.84 -37.09
CA ASP A 231 -64.03 10.20 -35.88
C ASP A 231 -63.15 10.60 -34.67
N GLY A 232 -61.84 10.66 -34.84
CA GLY A 232 -60.91 11.09 -33.80
C GLY A 232 -60.57 10.00 -32.75
N LYS A 233 -61.11 8.79 -32.85
CA LYS A 233 -60.82 7.67 -31.96
C LYS A 233 -59.45 7.08 -32.22
N VAL A 234 -58.72 6.67 -31.16
CA VAL A 234 -57.40 6.07 -31.27
C VAL A 234 -57.53 4.65 -31.82
N PHE A 235 -56.85 4.38 -32.92
CA PHE A 235 -56.83 3.06 -33.58
C PHE A 235 -55.51 2.32 -33.25
N PRO A 236 -55.57 1.08 -32.73
CA PRO A 236 -54.35 0.29 -32.41
C PRO A 236 -53.67 -0.23 -33.70
N LEU A 237 -52.58 0.41 -34.12
CA LEU A 237 -51.90 0.09 -35.33
C LEU A 237 -50.74 -0.90 -35.09
N LYS A 238 -50.69 -2.02 -35.80
CA LYS A 238 -49.54 -2.93 -35.78
C LYS A 238 -48.47 -2.46 -36.77
N TYR A 239 -47.24 -2.29 -36.27
CA TYR A 239 -46.11 -1.86 -37.09
C TYR A 239 -44.81 -2.57 -36.70
N LYS A 240 -43.92 -2.76 -37.69
CA LYS A 240 -42.53 -3.17 -37.49
C LYS A 240 -41.57 -2.06 -37.91
N LYS A 241 -40.53 -1.84 -37.13
CA LYS A 241 -39.46 -0.88 -37.44
C LYS A 241 -38.55 -1.50 -38.47
N VAL A 242 -38.32 -0.84 -39.58
CA VAL A 242 -37.45 -1.31 -40.68
C VAL A 242 -36.05 -0.74 -40.48
N ASP A 243 -35.93 0.58 -40.38
CA ASP A 243 -34.69 1.30 -40.12
C ASP A 243 -34.93 2.54 -39.26
N ASN A 244 -33.93 3.44 -39.13
CA ASN A 244 -34.04 4.66 -38.37
C ASN A 244 -35.04 5.69 -38.95
N ASN A 245 -35.45 5.53 -40.19
CA ASN A 245 -36.28 6.47 -40.91
C ASN A 245 -37.57 5.85 -41.49
N GLN A 246 -37.75 4.54 -41.39
CA GLN A 246 -38.85 3.79 -41.97
C GLN A 246 -39.51 2.85 -40.99
N ILE A 247 -40.82 2.76 -41.07
CA ILE A 247 -41.65 1.77 -40.39
C ILE A 247 -42.46 1.00 -41.44
N ARG A 248 -42.75 -0.27 -41.20
CA ARG A 248 -43.67 -1.11 -41.96
C ARG A 248 -44.95 -1.24 -41.16
N ILE A 249 -46.02 -0.79 -41.69
CA ILE A 249 -47.36 -0.95 -41.14
C ILE A 249 -47.93 -2.26 -41.62
N ILE A 250 -48.58 -3.00 -40.71
CA ILE A 250 -49.27 -4.25 -40.98
C ILE A 250 -50.74 -3.99 -40.73
N SER A 251 -51.48 -3.89 -41.80
CA SER A 251 -52.94 -3.68 -41.73
C SER A 251 -53.66 -5.00 -41.50
N LYS A 252 -54.48 -5.06 -40.47
CA LYS A 252 -55.39 -6.15 -40.13
C LYS A 252 -56.78 -5.55 -39.95
N VAL A 253 -57.33 -4.97 -40.95
CA VAL A 253 -58.70 -4.39 -40.99
C VAL A 253 -59.50 -5.23 -41.93
N ASP A 254 -60.78 -5.41 -41.61
CA ASP A 254 -61.71 -6.23 -42.43
C ASP A 254 -62.25 -5.40 -43.61
N THR A 255 -62.31 -4.09 -43.49
CA THR A 255 -62.75 -3.15 -44.55
C THR A 255 -61.77 -2.00 -44.68
N ALA A 256 -61.74 -1.38 -45.88
CA ALA A 256 -60.87 -0.22 -46.11
C ALA A 256 -61.20 0.94 -45.19
N MET A 257 -60.22 1.45 -44.43
CA MET A 257 -60.39 2.50 -43.46
C MET A 257 -59.33 3.60 -43.61
N LYS A 258 -59.74 4.86 -43.56
CA LYS A 258 -58.82 6.00 -43.53
C LYS A 258 -58.42 6.28 -42.06
N VAL A 259 -57.12 6.42 -41.84
CA VAL A 259 -56.58 6.79 -40.52
C VAL A 259 -55.53 7.87 -40.66
N LYS A 260 -55.52 8.81 -39.70
CA LYS A 260 -54.46 9.82 -39.55
C LYS A 260 -53.34 9.25 -38.72
N LEU A 261 -52.20 8.95 -39.36
CA LEU A 261 -50.98 8.44 -38.70
C LEU A 261 -50.16 9.61 -38.16
N SER A 262 -49.76 9.53 -36.91
CA SER A 262 -48.81 10.44 -36.26
C SER A 262 -47.61 9.68 -35.75
N VAL A 263 -46.40 10.04 -36.20
CA VAL A 263 -45.14 9.43 -35.77
C VAL A 263 -44.26 10.46 -35.10
N LEU A 264 -43.97 10.24 -33.82
CA LEU A 264 -43.15 11.09 -32.99
C LEU A 264 -41.86 10.33 -32.58
N ALA A 265 -40.74 11.04 -32.58
CA ALA A 265 -39.53 10.51 -32.00
C ALA A 265 -39.67 10.54 -30.45
N LYS A 266 -39.54 9.36 -29.83
CA LYS A 266 -39.50 9.27 -28.37
C LYS A 266 -38.20 9.88 -27.89
N GLU A 267 -38.25 10.81 -26.94
CA GLU A 267 -37.07 11.45 -26.37
C GLU A 267 -36.06 10.41 -25.87
N PRO A 268 -34.76 10.58 -26.16
CA PRO A 268 -33.73 9.70 -25.64
C PRO A 268 -33.80 9.68 -24.11
N LEU A 269 -33.65 8.49 -23.51
CA LEU A 269 -33.63 8.35 -22.03
C LEU A 269 -32.56 9.26 -21.40
N ASP A 270 -31.44 9.45 -22.13
CA ASP A 270 -30.31 10.28 -21.67
C ASP A 270 -30.64 11.76 -21.50
N ASP A 271 -31.76 12.26 -22.08
CA ASP A 271 -32.18 13.66 -21.93
C ASP A 271 -33.14 13.88 -20.74
N LYS A 272 -33.76 12.81 -20.23
CA LYS A 272 -34.67 12.90 -19.09
C LYS A 272 -33.93 13.22 -17.80
N LYS A 273 -34.45 14.19 -17.02
CA LYS A 273 -33.83 14.66 -15.77
C LYS A 273 -33.63 13.53 -14.76
N TRP A 274 -34.63 12.67 -14.56
CA TRP A 274 -34.53 11.56 -13.62
C TRP A 274 -33.44 10.52 -14.02
N TYR A 275 -33.27 10.27 -15.34
CA TYR A 275 -32.25 9.34 -15.83
C TYR A 275 -30.84 9.91 -15.68
N LYS A 276 -30.66 11.24 -15.84
CA LYS A 276 -29.40 11.91 -15.54
C LYS A 276 -29.08 11.83 -14.04
N GLY A 277 -30.11 11.99 -13.19
CA GLY A 277 -29.98 11.78 -11.73
C GLY A 277 -29.57 10.35 -11.39
N LEU A 278 -30.19 9.35 -12.01
CA LEU A 278 -29.82 7.94 -11.84
C LEU A 278 -28.37 7.65 -12.28
N GLN A 279 -27.94 8.21 -13.42
CA GLN A 279 -26.55 8.09 -13.88
C GLN A 279 -25.55 8.70 -12.89
N LEU A 280 -25.87 9.88 -12.32
CA LEU A 280 -25.04 10.52 -11.31
C LEU A 280 -24.99 9.69 -10.02
N ALA A 281 -26.13 9.21 -9.53
CA ALA A 281 -26.21 8.33 -8.37
C ALA A 281 -25.42 7.03 -8.58
N SER A 282 -25.55 6.42 -9.77
CA SER A 282 -24.76 5.24 -10.13
C SER A 282 -23.26 5.53 -10.16
N ARG A 283 -22.84 6.71 -10.67
CA ARG A 283 -21.45 7.13 -10.64
C ARG A 283 -20.93 7.29 -9.22
N LEU A 284 -21.72 7.88 -8.32
CA LEU A 284 -21.37 8.00 -6.91
C LEU A 284 -21.27 6.62 -6.24
N ALA A 285 -22.19 5.70 -6.54
CA ALA A 285 -22.12 4.33 -6.04
C ALA A 285 -20.86 3.60 -6.55
N MET A 286 -20.40 3.88 -7.78
CA MET A 286 -19.18 3.36 -8.39
C MET A 286 -17.95 4.21 -8.13
N MET A 287 -17.96 5.07 -7.10
CA MET A 287 -16.85 5.99 -6.82
C MET A 287 -15.56 5.25 -6.49
N VAL A 288 -15.63 4.07 -5.87
CA VAL A 288 -14.46 3.24 -5.57
C VAL A 288 -13.98 2.59 -6.88
N ARG A 289 -12.78 2.96 -7.32
CA ARG A 289 -12.23 2.52 -8.61
C ARG A 289 -11.28 1.35 -8.47
N ASN A 290 -10.45 1.43 -7.45
CA ASN A 290 -9.40 0.45 -7.20
C ASN A 290 -9.22 0.27 -5.70
N VAL A 291 -9.01 -0.97 -5.28
CA VAL A 291 -8.62 -1.31 -3.90
C VAL A 291 -7.42 -2.21 -3.98
N SER A 292 -6.41 -1.97 -3.17
CA SER A 292 -5.27 -2.88 -3.03
C SER A 292 -5.01 -3.20 -1.56
N ILE A 293 -4.67 -4.45 -1.32
CA ILE A 293 -4.29 -5.00 -0.03
C ILE A 293 -2.91 -5.59 -0.21
N ASN A 294 -1.96 -5.17 0.63
CA ASN A 294 -0.65 -5.78 0.72
C ASN A 294 -0.43 -6.20 2.18
N TYR A 295 -0.21 -7.47 2.39
CA TYR A 295 0.16 -8.04 3.68
C TYR A 295 1.52 -8.70 3.56
N ARG A 296 2.46 -8.30 4.41
CA ARG A 296 3.79 -8.88 4.50
C ARG A 296 4.06 -9.29 5.95
N SER A 297 4.42 -10.54 6.13
CA SER A 297 4.81 -11.12 7.42
C SER A 297 6.20 -11.73 7.29
N SER A 298 7.14 -11.25 8.07
CA SER A 298 8.48 -11.84 8.18
C SER A 298 8.69 -12.41 9.57
N TYR A 299 9.38 -13.53 9.64
CA TYR A 299 9.81 -14.19 10.86
C TYR A 299 11.24 -14.66 10.69
N GLN A 300 12.07 -14.45 11.70
CA GLN A 300 13.45 -14.89 11.76
C GLN A 300 13.70 -15.54 13.13
N LEU A 301 14.44 -16.65 13.12
CA LEU A 301 14.94 -17.31 14.32
C LEU A 301 16.45 -17.54 14.15
N THR A 302 17.23 -17.03 15.08
CA THR A 302 18.67 -17.31 15.20
C THR A 302 18.90 -18.13 16.46
N LEU A 303 19.53 -19.28 16.30
CA LEU A 303 19.73 -20.25 17.38
C LEU A 303 21.21 -20.61 17.45
N PRO A 304 21.96 -20.04 18.39
CA PRO A 304 23.35 -20.42 18.67
C PRO A 304 23.41 -21.73 19.46
N GLY A 305 24.59 -22.32 19.54
CA GLY A 305 24.84 -23.56 20.29
C GLY A 305 24.25 -24.83 19.67
N PHE A 306 23.97 -24.81 18.35
CA PHE A 306 23.45 -25.96 17.63
C PHE A 306 24.54 -26.98 17.36
N LEU A 307 24.36 -28.23 17.81
CA LEU A 307 25.40 -29.30 17.74
C LEU A 307 25.52 -29.96 16.36
N PRO A 308 24.41 -30.31 15.66
CA PRO A 308 24.52 -31.01 14.38
C PRO A 308 25.19 -30.15 13.31
N SER A 309 26.01 -30.80 12.48
CA SER A 309 26.59 -30.17 11.29
C SER A 309 25.69 -30.35 10.06
N VAL A 310 26.08 -29.79 8.93
CA VAL A 310 25.39 -29.91 7.65
C VAL A 310 25.78 -31.19 6.92
N GLY A 311 24.81 -31.91 6.32
CA GLY A 311 25.06 -33.19 5.65
C GLY A 311 24.68 -33.26 4.17
N ASP A 312 23.55 -32.70 3.76
CA ASP A 312 23.03 -32.84 2.39
C ASP A 312 22.78 -31.48 1.69
N ALA A 313 22.26 -31.50 0.47
CA ALA A 313 21.97 -30.33 -0.30
C ALA A 313 20.84 -29.44 0.31
N PHE A 314 20.05 -29.96 1.25
CA PHE A 314 19.03 -29.26 2.01
C PHE A 314 19.49 -28.88 3.42
N GLY A 315 20.79 -28.99 3.69
CA GLY A 315 21.36 -28.65 4.97
C GLY A 315 20.96 -29.59 6.11
N GLN A 316 20.54 -30.82 5.81
CA GLN A 316 20.07 -31.81 6.80
C GLN A 316 21.13 -32.83 7.14
N LYS A 317 21.20 -33.21 8.41
CA LYS A 317 22.03 -34.32 8.88
C LYS A 317 21.21 -35.22 9.80
N LYS A 318 21.36 -36.54 9.64
CA LYS A 318 20.67 -37.50 10.51
C LYS A 318 21.42 -37.63 11.84
N VAL A 319 20.79 -37.15 12.93
CA VAL A 319 21.27 -37.30 14.31
C VAL A 319 20.06 -37.76 15.12
N GLY A 320 19.81 -39.07 15.16
CA GLY A 320 18.53 -39.62 15.60
C GLY A 320 17.40 -39.26 14.61
N GLN A 321 16.98 -38.02 14.59
CA GLN A 321 16.10 -37.44 13.59
C GLN A 321 16.89 -36.58 12.59
N MET A 322 16.24 -36.15 11.51
CA MET A 322 16.83 -35.17 10.57
C MET A 322 16.92 -33.78 11.22
N ALA A 323 18.12 -33.28 11.39
CA ALA A 323 18.44 -32.00 12.00
C ALA A 323 18.94 -31.00 10.96
N PRO A 324 18.49 -29.74 10.96
CA PRO A 324 17.53 -29.12 11.87
C PRO A 324 16.06 -29.45 11.54
N GLY A 325 15.76 -30.17 10.47
CA GLY A 325 14.47 -30.50 9.95
C GLY A 325 14.07 -29.61 8.77
N LEU A 326 13.28 -30.14 7.84
CA LEU A 326 12.83 -29.40 6.67
C LEU A 326 11.92 -28.21 7.07
N ASP A 327 11.18 -28.32 8.17
CA ASP A 327 10.37 -27.24 8.74
C ASP A 327 11.25 -26.02 9.07
N PHE A 328 12.45 -26.23 9.64
CA PHE A 328 13.42 -25.17 9.87
C PHE A 328 14.03 -24.66 8.57
N ALA A 329 14.48 -25.54 7.70
CA ALA A 329 15.13 -25.20 6.44
C ALA A 329 14.21 -24.37 5.52
N PHE A 330 12.91 -24.61 5.54
CA PHE A 330 11.92 -23.84 4.79
C PHE A 330 11.20 -22.75 5.60
N GLY A 331 11.70 -22.42 6.80
CA GLY A 331 11.17 -21.32 7.61
C GLY A 331 9.78 -21.55 8.20
N MET A 332 9.30 -22.80 8.23
CA MET A 332 7.97 -23.17 8.73
C MET A 332 7.95 -23.41 10.26
N VAL A 333 8.78 -22.70 10.98
CA VAL A 333 8.95 -22.81 12.44
C VAL A 333 8.49 -21.56 13.16
N GLY A 334 8.29 -21.69 14.46
CA GLY A 334 8.03 -20.61 15.41
C GLY A 334 8.93 -20.73 16.63
N ASP A 335 8.61 -19.98 17.69
CA ASP A 335 9.38 -19.98 18.94
C ASP A 335 9.46 -21.37 19.60
N ASP A 336 8.46 -22.24 19.35
CA ASP A 336 8.43 -23.63 19.87
C ASP A 336 9.54 -24.53 19.31
N TYR A 337 10.18 -24.12 18.21
CA TYR A 337 11.30 -24.89 17.64
C TYR A 337 12.46 -25.01 18.61
N ILE A 338 12.72 -24.02 19.46
CA ILE A 338 13.77 -24.05 20.48
C ILE A 338 13.56 -25.24 21.43
N LYS A 339 12.30 -25.46 21.87
CA LYS A 339 11.94 -26.61 22.70
C LYS A 339 12.15 -27.94 21.95
N LYS A 340 11.77 -27.98 20.66
CA LYS A 340 12.01 -29.17 19.80
C LYS A 340 13.49 -29.48 19.71
N ALA A 341 14.33 -28.48 19.45
CA ALA A 341 15.79 -28.66 19.34
C ALA A 341 16.40 -29.14 20.66
N ARG A 342 15.93 -28.58 21.80
CA ARG A 342 16.39 -29.03 23.13
C ARG A 342 15.98 -30.48 23.42
N ASN A 343 14.71 -30.85 23.12
CA ASN A 343 14.23 -32.21 23.37
C ASN A 343 14.88 -33.28 22.51
N ASN A 344 15.54 -32.91 21.42
CA ASN A 344 16.30 -33.79 20.53
C ASN A 344 17.82 -33.78 20.83
N ASP A 345 18.25 -33.13 21.91
CA ASP A 345 19.65 -32.95 22.28
C ASP A 345 20.52 -32.31 21.17
N TRP A 346 19.90 -31.39 20.41
CA TRP A 346 20.58 -30.66 19.35
C TRP A 346 21.21 -29.33 19.82
N LEU A 347 21.04 -28.99 21.07
CA LEU A 347 21.55 -27.76 21.64
C LEU A 347 22.61 -28.03 22.73
N LEU A 348 23.68 -27.26 22.69
CA LEU A 348 24.66 -27.22 23.73
C LEU A 348 24.08 -26.43 24.92
N CYS A 349 23.80 -27.13 26.01
CA CYS A 349 23.26 -26.54 27.23
C CYS A 349 24.34 -26.61 28.33
N ASN A 350 25.29 -25.69 28.33
CA ASN A 350 26.30 -25.54 29.36
C ASN A 350 26.53 -24.05 29.72
N ASP A 351 27.23 -23.80 30.81
CA ASP A 351 27.47 -22.44 31.31
C ASP A 351 28.41 -21.60 30.41
N SER A 352 29.03 -22.21 29.42
CA SER A 352 29.97 -21.54 28.52
C SER A 352 29.28 -20.70 27.43
N ILE A 353 27.98 -20.89 27.18
CA ILE A 353 27.23 -20.18 26.15
C ILE A 353 26.28 -19.18 26.79
N ALA A 354 26.64 -17.89 26.78
CA ALA A 354 25.80 -16.82 27.28
C ALA A 354 24.82 -16.25 26.22
N THR A 355 24.97 -16.61 24.94
CA THR A 355 24.20 -16.02 23.84
C THR A 355 22.82 -16.64 23.74
N PRO A 356 21.74 -15.87 23.96
CA PRO A 356 20.38 -16.38 23.85
C PRO A 356 19.97 -16.62 22.39
N ALA A 357 18.97 -17.47 22.19
CA ALA A 357 18.26 -17.54 20.93
C ALA A 357 17.46 -16.24 20.72
N THR A 358 17.43 -15.76 19.49
CA THR A 358 16.68 -14.54 19.15
C THR A 358 15.66 -14.81 18.08
N THR A 359 14.46 -14.26 18.26
CA THR A 359 13.42 -14.26 17.22
C THR A 359 13.01 -12.84 16.88
N SER A 360 12.71 -12.61 15.63
CA SER A 360 12.18 -11.33 15.14
C SER A 360 10.99 -11.58 14.24
N ARG A 361 9.87 -10.92 14.52
CA ARG A 361 8.66 -10.97 13.70
C ARG A 361 8.19 -9.57 13.34
N THR A 362 7.92 -9.35 12.07
CA THR A 362 7.33 -8.09 11.59
C THR A 362 6.11 -8.40 10.73
N ASP A 363 4.97 -7.87 11.15
CA ASP A 363 3.72 -7.93 10.39
C ASP A 363 3.39 -6.52 9.88
N ASN A 364 3.26 -6.39 8.56
CA ASN A 364 2.92 -5.15 7.87
C ASN A 364 1.68 -5.34 7.02
N LEU A 365 0.64 -4.55 7.27
CA LEU A 365 -0.56 -4.49 6.45
C LEU A 365 -0.71 -3.09 5.86
N THR A 366 -0.85 -3.02 4.55
CA THR A 366 -1.13 -1.79 3.82
C THR A 366 -2.41 -1.95 3.00
N LEU A 367 -3.36 -1.07 3.24
CA LEU A 367 -4.60 -0.96 2.48
C LEU A 367 -4.58 0.35 1.68
N ARG A 368 -4.95 0.30 0.42
CA ARG A 368 -5.10 1.49 -0.42
C ARG A 368 -6.40 1.42 -1.19
N ALA A 369 -7.05 2.56 -1.37
CA ALA A 369 -8.23 2.67 -2.22
C ALA A 369 -8.20 3.99 -2.98
N THR A 370 -8.62 3.94 -4.24
CA THR A 370 -8.79 5.13 -5.07
C THR A 370 -10.26 5.35 -5.33
N LEU A 371 -10.76 6.54 -4.98
CA LEU A 371 -12.13 6.95 -5.17
C LEU A 371 -12.19 8.10 -6.18
N GLU A 372 -13.14 8.05 -7.10
CA GLU A 372 -13.45 9.10 -8.06
C GLU A 372 -14.96 9.37 -8.09
N PRO A 373 -15.48 10.14 -7.11
CA PRO A 373 -16.91 10.43 -7.03
C PRO A 373 -17.43 11.18 -8.26
N ILE A 374 -16.66 12.15 -8.72
CA ILE A 374 -16.92 12.92 -9.92
C ILE A 374 -15.67 12.99 -10.80
N LYS A 375 -15.83 13.35 -12.04
CA LYS A 375 -14.72 13.47 -12.98
C LYS A 375 -13.70 14.51 -12.51
N ASP A 376 -12.39 14.14 -12.60
CA ASP A 376 -11.24 14.96 -12.20
C ASP A 376 -11.17 15.27 -10.69
N PHE A 377 -11.97 14.59 -9.87
CA PHE A 377 -11.88 14.61 -8.42
C PHE A 377 -11.47 13.24 -7.92
N LYS A 378 -10.22 13.13 -7.52
CA LYS A 378 -9.61 11.87 -7.08
C LYS A 378 -9.27 11.94 -5.60
N ILE A 379 -9.65 10.90 -4.86
CA ILE A 379 -9.31 10.69 -3.46
C ILE A 379 -8.53 9.39 -3.38
N ASP A 380 -7.27 9.45 -2.97
CA ASP A 380 -6.45 8.28 -2.67
C ASP A 380 -6.44 8.09 -1.15
N LEU A 381 -6.96 6.95 -0.69
CA LEU A 381 -6.94 6.52 0.70
C LEU A 381 -5.78 5.56 0.92
N SER A 382 -5.13 5.64 2.06
CA SER A 382 -4.09 4.70 2.48
C SER A 382 -4.16 4.45 3.98
N ALA A 383 -4.09 3.17 4.38
CA ALA A 383 -4.02 2.78 5.78
C ALA A 383 -2.91 1.75 5.96
N THR A 384 -2.09 1.93 6.99
CA THR A 384 -0.96 1.05 7.28
C THR A 384 -0.95 0.67 8.75
N ARG A 385 -0.58 -0.58 9.03
CA ARG A 385 -0.32 -1.07 10.38
C ARG A 385 0.93 -1.95 10.34
N THR A 386 1.90 -1.60 11.16
CA THR A 386 3.14 -2.37 11.31
C THR A 386 3.34 -2.70 12.79
N LYS A 387 3.64 -3.95 13.07
CA LYS A 387 4.04 -4.41 14.39
C LYS A 387 5.30 -5.24 14.26
N THR A 388 6.36 -4.83 14.94
CA THR A 388 7.62 -5.58 15.06
C THR A 388 7.72 -6.10 16.48
N THR A 389 8.10 -7.36 16.62
CA THR A 389 8.33 -8.02 17.89
C THR A 389 9.64 -8.76 17.82
N GLN A 390 10.55 -8.53 18.74
CA GLN A 390 11.79 -9.22 18.92
C GLN A 390 11.77 -9.91 20.27
N LYS A 391 12.24 -11.15 20.34
CA LYS A 391 12.37 -11.89 21.60
C LYS A 391 13.78 -12.40 21.73
N SER A 392 14.27 -12.36 22.96
CA SER A 392 15.50 -13.01 23.37
C SER A 392 15.15 -14.10 24.37
N ILE A 393 15.45 -15.33 24.03
CA ILE A 393 15.03 -16.54 24.74
C ILE A 393 16.26 -17.25 25.25
N GLN A 394 16.48 -17.21 26.54
CA GLN A 394 17.54 -17.96 27.19
C GLN A 394 17.06 -19.39 27.41
N TYR A 395 17.59 -20.35 26.63
CA TYR A 395 17.13 -21.72 26.63
C TYR A 395 17.95 -22.65 27.53
N MET A 396 19.05 -22.16 28.10
CA MET A 396 19.95 -22.97 28.93
C MET A 396 19.42 -23.21 30.31
N TYR A 397 18.81 -22.20 30.91
CA TYR A 397 18.28 -22.26 32.26
C TYR A 397 16.77 -22.26 32.24
N GLU A 398 16.14 -23.24 32.89
CA GLU A 398 14.69 -23.27 33.07
C GLU A 398 14.23 -22.12 33.95
N GLY A 399 13.13 -21.49 33.56
CA GLY A 399 12.54 -20.38 34.32
C GLY A 399 13.16 -19.01 34.04
N THR A 400 14.17 -18.90 33.17
CA THR A 400 14.68 -17.59 32.74
C THR A 400 13.62 -16.86 31.92
N PRO A 401 13.25 -15.63 32.30
CA PRO A 401 12.23 -14.87 31.57
C PRO A 401 12.68 -14.56 30.15
N THR A 402 11.79 -14.79 29.19
CA THR A 402 11.96 -14.30 27.82
C THR A 402 11.82 -12.79 27.78
N THR A 403 12.85 -12.10 27.31
CA THR A 403 12.75 -10.66 27.08
C THR A 403 12.14 -10.39 25.71
N GLN A 404 11.24 -9.44 25.67
CA GLN A 404 10.56 -9.06 24.43
C GLN A 404 10.66 -7.55 24.23
N SER A 405 10.96 -7.15 22.99
CA SER A 405 11.01 -5.74 22.58
C SER A 405 10.33 -5.58 21.23
N GLY A 406 10.11 -4.34 20.82
CA GLY A 406 9.57 -4.08 19.50
C GLY A 406 9.12 -2.66 19.29
N ALA A 407 8.38 -2.47 18.20
CA ALA A 407 7.79 -1.20 17.79
C ALA A 407 6.41 -1.43 17.18
N PHE A 408 5.57 -0.42 17.26
CA PHE A 408 4.23 -0.46 16.68
C PHE A 408 3.89 0.88 16.03
N GLN A 409 3.26 0.82 14.88
CA GLN A 409 2.69 2.01 14.25
C GLN A 409 1.40 1.67 13.51
N MET A 410 0.45 2.60 13.52
CA MET A 410 -0.82 2.46 12.83
C MET A 410 -1.38 3.82 12.39
N THR A 411 -1.92 3.88 11.18
CA THR A 411 -2.61 5.09 10.71
C THR A 411 -3.88 5.35 11.51
N THR A 412 -4.11 6.61 11.79
CA THR A 412 -5.25 7.09 12.56
C THR A 412 -5.78 8.41 12.01
N ILE A 413 -6.84 8.94 12.63
CA ILE A 413 -7.34 10.28 12.38
C ILE A 413 -7.32 11.05 13.72
N SER A 414 -6.58 12.17 13.76
CA SER A 414 -6.47 13.09 14.89
C SER A 414 -7.08 14.47 14.62
N LEU A 415 -7.91 14.55 13.57
CA LEU A 415 -8.48 15.79 13.04
C LEU A 415 -9.27 16.60 14.08
N GLY A 416 -9.89 15.95 15.06
CA GLY A 416 -10.69 16.60 16.09
C GLY A 416 -9.91 17.61 16.95
N SER A 417 -8.60 17.41 17.08
CA SER A 417 -7.69 18.32 17.82
C SER A 417 -6.69 19.07 16.93
N ALA A 418 -6.71 18.83 15.62
CA ALA A 418 -5.70 19.32 14.66
C ALA A 418 -5.59 20.84 14.57
N PHE A 419 -6.70 21.53 14.78
CA PHE A 419 -6.82 22.99 14.66
C PHE A 419 -7.00 23.70 16.01
N GLU A 420 -6.88 22.94 17.10
CA GLU A 420 -6.86 23.56 18.44
C GLU A 420 -5.56 24.36 18.59
N GLY A 421 -5.69 25.59 19.04
CA GLY A 421 -4.54 26.45 19.31
C GLY A 421 -3.79 25.99 20.56
N MET A 422 -2.50 26.25 20.61
CA MET A 422 -1.67 25.96 21.80
C MET A 422 -2.03 26.81 23.02
N GLY A 423 -2.98 27.73 22.88
CA GLY A 423 -3.28 28.75 23.90
C GLY A 423 -2.28 29.90 23.87
N ASN A 424 -2.43 30.83 24.79
CA ASN A 424 -1.55 31.96 25.01
C ASN A 424 -1.39 32.21 26.51
N ALA A 425 -0.55 33.16 26.92
CA ALA A 425 -0.32 33.50 28.32
C ALA A 425 -1.62 33.88 29.05
N ASN A 426 -2.54 34.60 28.38
CA ASN A 426 -3.83 35.02 28.97
C ASN A 426 -4.77 33.82 29.24
N SER A 427 -4.67 32.76 28.43
CA SER A 427 -5.44 31.54 28.63
C SER A 427 -4.74 30.52 29.53
N GLY A 428 -3.56 30.84 30.06
CA GLY A 428 -2.71 29.91 30.81
C GLY A 428 -2.30 28.69 29.96
N TYR A 429 -2.20 28.88 28.65
CA TYR A 429 -1.88 27.82 27.64
C TYR A 429 -2.80 26.59 27.73
N ARG A 430 -4.06 26.79 28.14
CA ARG A 430 -5.04 25.70 28.26
C ARG A 430 -5.38 25.09 26.91
N SER A 431 -5.57 23.79 26.88
CA SER A 431 -6.02 22.97 25.75
C SER A 431 -7.18 22.09 26.20
N LYS A 432 -8.33 22.23 25.54
CA LYS A 432 -9.53 21.42 25.83
C LYS A 432 -9.26 19.92 25.64
N THR A 433 -8.45 19.59 24.63
CA THR A 433 -8.09 18.19 24.36
C THR A 433 -7.16 17.63 25.44
N PHE A 434 -6.21 18.43 25.93
CA PHE A 434 -5.36 18.03 27.05
C PHE A 434 -6.16 17.86 28.34
N GLU A 435 -7.06 18.78 28.65
CA GLU A 435 -7.96 18.65 29.83
C GLU A 435 -8.83 17.37 29.72
N LYS A 436 -9.35 17.06 28.51
CA LYS A 436 -10.08 15.82 28.27
C LYS A 436 -9.20 14.58 28.50
N PHE A 437 -7.93 14.64 28.11
CA PHE A 437 -6.96 13.57 28.38
C PHE A 437 -6.78 13.37 29.88
N VAL A 438 -6.42 14.42 30.63
CA VAL A 438 -6.19 14.37 32.07
C VAL A 438 -7.43 13.88 32.81
N ASN A 439 -8.61 14.43 32.52
CA ASN A 439 -9.87 14.04 33.14
C ASN A 439 -10.28 12.58 32.85
N SER A 440 -9.74 11.97 31.78
CA SER A 440 -10.04 10.57 31.49
C SER A 440 -9.14 9.57 32.18
N LEU A 441 -8.00 9.98 32.77
CA LEU A 441 -7.03 9.11 33.40
C LEU A 441 -7.64 8.28 34.55
N ALA A 442 -8.37 8.93 35.48
CA ALA A 442 -9.02 8.23 36.57
C ALA A 442 -9.96 7.13 36.13
N GLY A 443 -10.81 7.42 35.12
CA GLY A 443 -11.73 6.41 34.59
C GLY A 443 -11.05 5.27 33.82
N PHE A 444 -9.85 5.49 33.26
CA PHE A 444 -9.06 4.40 32.67
C PHE A 444 -8.35 3.59 33.75
N ARG A 445 -7.78 4.22 34.76
CA ARG A 445 -7.22 3.56 35.94
C ARG A 445 -8.24 2.60 36.58
N ASP A 446 -9.45 3.09 36.88
CA ASP A 446 -10.49 2.28 37.50
C ASP A 446 -10.90 1.07 36.66
N ARG A 447 -10.86 1.22 35.33
CA ARG A 447 -11.12 0.09 34.41
C ARG A 447 -9.98 -0.92 34.33
N VAL A 448 -8.74 -0.47 34.37
CA VAL A 448 -7.58 -1.36 34.47
C VAL A 448 -7.63 -2.11 35.79
N GLU A 449 -7.88 -1.41 36.90
CA GLU A 449 -7.98 -1.97 38.25
C GLU A 449 -9.10 -3.00 38.36
N ALA A 450 -10.25 -2.74 37.71
CA ALA A 450 -11.35 -3.69 37.68
C ALA A 450 -11.00 -5.03 36.98
N GLN A 451 -10.02 -5.05 36.08
CA GLN A 451 -9.54 -6.30 35.47
C GLN A 451 -8.78 -7.20 36.46
N TYR A 452 -8.18 -6.61 37.49
CA TYR A 452 -7.47 -7.35 38.52
C TYR A 452 -8.40 -7.89 39.62
N ALA A 453 -9.67 -7.54 39.59
CA ALA A 453 -10.62 -7.99 40.60
C ALA A 453 -10.69 -9.52 40.68
N GLY A 454 -10.44 -10.08 41.86
CA GLY A 454 -10.44 -11.52 42.08
C GLY A 454 -9.14 -12.26 41.70
N THR A 455 -8.13 -11.56 41.18
CA THR A 455 -6.81 -12.13 40.90
C THR A 455 -6.06 -12.41 42.23
N VAL A 456 -5.11 -13.34 42.18
CA VAL A 456 -4.25 -13.69 43.32
C VAL A 456 -2.84 -13.21 43.03
N TYR A 457 -2.16 -12.67 44.04
CA TYR A 457 -0.78 -12.24 43.92
C TYR A 457 0.13 -13.42 43.57
N PRO A 458 1.13 -13.19 42.68
CA PRO A 458 2.02 -14.25 42.22
C PRO A 458 2.84 -14.88 43.36
N THR A 459 3.14 -16.16 43.19
CA THR A 459 4.04 -16.91 44.06
C THR A 459 5.44 -16.30 43.99
N GLY A 460 6.08 -16.11 45.17
CA GLY A 460 7.40 -15.45 45.22
C GLY A 460 7.35 -13.94 45.47
N SER A 461 6.16 -13.33 45.46
CA SER A 461 5.99 -11.93 45.89
C SER A 461 5.79 -11.79 47.42
N ALA A 462 6.01 -10.59 47.92
CA ALA A 462 5.78 -10.29 49.36
C ALA A 462 4.32 -10.49 49.82
N LEU A 463 3.37 -10.55 48.89
CA LEU A 463 1.93 -10.74 49.11
C LEU A 463 1.40 -12.07 48.58
N ALA A 464 2.28 -13.05 48.31
CA ALA A 464 1.96 -14.33 47.67
C ALA A 464 0.74 -15.00 48.32
N GLY A 465 -0.16 -15.51 47.44
CA GLY A 465 -1.38 -16.23 47.87
C GLY A 465 -2.53 -15.36 48.35
N GLY A 466 -2.32 -14.06 48.53
CA GLY A 466 -3.37 -13.10 48.86
C GLY A 466 -4.18 -12.71 47.62
N LYS A 467 -5.44 -12.31 47.80
CA LYS A 467 -6.24 -11.72 46.71
C LYS A 467 -5.77 -10.28 46.46
N PHE A 468 -5.86 -9.86 45.20
CA PHE A 468 -5.58 -8.49 44.81
C PHE A 468 -6.43 -7.51 45.61
N ASP A 469 -5.77 -6.51 46.18
CA ASP A 469 -6.38 -5.43 46.96
C ASP A 469 -5.82 -4.09 46.48
N ALA A 470 -6.68 -3.31 45.82
CA ALA A 470 -6.35 -2.01 45.29
C ALA A 470 -5.92 -0.98 46.33
N SER A 471 -6.32 -1.15 47.60
CA SER A 471 -5.89 -0.27 48.71
C SER A 471 -4.42 -0.47 49.05
N ARG A 472 -3.88 -1.68 48.83
CA ARG A 472 -2.48 -2.03 49.12
C ARG A 472 -1.56 -1.84 47.93
N THR A 473 -2.04 -2.21 46.73
CA THR A 473 -1.29 -2.13 45.48
C THR A 473 -2.15 -1.49 44.37
N PRO A 474 -2.41 -0.17 44.46
CA PRO A 474 -3.25 0.51 43.48
C PRO A 474 -2.61 0.50 42.07
N VAL A 475 -3.44 0.50 41.06
CA VAL A 475 -2.97 0.71 39.68
C VAL A 475 -2.45 2.13 39.57
N ASN A 476 -1.23 2.29 39.05
CA ASN A 476 -0.66 3.61 38.83
C ASN A 476 -1.38 4.32 37.67
N GLN A 477 -1.98 5.49 37.96
CA GLN A 477 -2.69 6.27 36.92
C GLN A 477 -1.78 6.80 35.79
N TYR A 478 -0.46 6.80 36.01
CA TYR A 478 0.54 7.21 35.04
C TYR A 478 1.24 6.02 34.37
N SER A 479 0.72 4.80 34.55
CA SER A 479 1.20 3.63 33.81
C SER A 479 0.84 3.70 32.33
N SER A 480 1.60 3.00 31.52
CA SER A 480 1.34 2.92 30.05
C SER A 480 -0.06 2.40 29.73
N ASP A 481 -0.59 1.49 30.55
CA ASP A 481 -1.93 0.90 30.39
C ASP A 481 -3.09 1.88 30.63
N VAL A 482 -2.83 2.94 31.36
CA VAL A 482 -3.79 4.00 31.67
C VAL A 482 -3.59 5.19 30.74
N MET A 483 -2.34 5.67 30.61
CA MET A 483 -2.05 6.90 29.89
C MET A 483 -2.24 6.74 28.38
N ILE A 484 -1.80 5.62 27.76
CA ILE A 484 -1.89 5.45 26.32
C ILE A 484 -3.35 5.35 25.84
N PRO A 485 -4.22 4.51 26.43
CA PRO A 485 -5.64 4.50 26.07
C PRO A 485 -6.35 5.85 26.27
N ALA A 486 -6.04 6.57 27.37
CA ALA A 486 -6.58 7.89 27.62
C ALA A 486 -6.12 8.91 26.57
N PHE A 487 -4.84 8.87 26.18
CA PHE A 487 -4.26 9.71 25.12
C PHE A 487 -4.91 9.44 23.76
N LEU A 488 -5.07 8.16 23.39
CA LEU A 488 -5.74 7.77 22.15
C LEU A 488 -7.20 8.22 22.14
N LYS A 489 -7.91 8.11 23.27
CA LYS A 489 -9.29 8.59 23.40
C LYS A 489 -9.42 10.10 23.22
N ALA A 490 -8.48 10.86 23.75
CA ALA A 490 -8.53 12.32 23.68
C ALA A 490 -8.13 12.85 22.30
N TYR A 491 -7.04 12.34 21.74
CA TYR A 491 -6.38 12.93 20.57
C TYR A 491 -6.70 12.26 19.24
N THR A 492 -7.33 11.09 19.24
CA THR A 492 -7.61 10.36 18.00
C THR A 492 -9.07 9.93 17.89
N SER A 493 -9.49 9.62 16.67
CA SER A 493 -10.78 8.97 16.40
C SER A 493 -10.77 7.45 16.69
N MET A 494 -9.61 6.89 17.06
CA MET A 494 -9.49 5.49 17.53
C MET A 494 -10.06 5.32 18.94
N GLY A 495 -10.41 6.40 19.61
CA GLY A 495 -10.89 6.43 20.97
C GLY A 495 -12.05 5.48 21.27
N GLY A 496 -12.46 5.46 22.50
CA GLY A 496 -13.44 4.55 23.07
C GLY A 496 -12.94 4.06 24.43
N ASN A 497 -13.43 2.91 24.86
CA ASN A 497 -13.13 2.35 26.16
C ASN A 497 -12.10 1.20 26.12
N SER A 498 -11.38 1.03 25.01
CA SER A 498 -10.36 -0.02 24.87
C SER A 498 -9.15 0.31 25.74
N LEU A 499 -8.67 -0.68 26.46
CA LEU A 499 -7.46 -0.61 27.28
C LEU A 499 -6.20 -1.08 26.52
N SER A 500 -6.33 -1.42 25.23
CA SER A 500 -5.21 -1.91 24.46
C SER A 500 -4.24 -0.78 24.11
N VAL A 501 -2.99 -0.96 24.47
CA VAL A 501 -1.85 -0.11 24.10
C VAL A 501 -1.53 -0.24 22.60
N PHE A 502 -1.79 -1.41 22.02
CA PHE A 502 -1.64 -1.71 20.59
C PHE A 502 -3.03 -1.85 19.95
N PRO A 503 -3.59 -0.77 19.38
CA PRO A 503 -4.94 -0.82 18.83
C PRO A 503 -5.15 -1.95 17.81
N ALA A 504 -6.34 -2.56 17.86
CA ALA A 504 -6.72 -3.63 16.95
C ALA A 504 -6.85 -3.12 15.51
N LEU A 505 -6.73 -4.03 14.54
CA LEU A 505 -6.85 -3.72 13.11
C LEU A 505 -8.17 -3.04 12.76
N SER A 506 -9.27 -3.40 13.42
CA SER A 506 -10.61 -2.81 13.22
C SER A 506 -10.68 -1.31 13.54
N ARG A 507 -9.67 -0.76 14.25
CA ARG A 507 -9.57 0.67 14.60
C ARG A 507 -8.63 1.45 13.68
N MET A 508 -8.07 0.79 12.69
CA MET A 508 -7.21 1.43 11.68
C MET A 508 -8.06 2.35 10.79
N LEU A 509 -7.66 3.62 10.70
CA LEU A 509 -8.34 4.63 9.91
C LEU A 509 -7.43 5.13 8.79
N PRO A 510 -7.98 5.40 7.58
CA PRO A 510 -7.16 5.77 6.45
C PRO A 510 -6.72 7.23 6.49
N ASN A 511 -5.52 7.48 6.04
CA ASN A 511 -5.05 8.78 5.56
C ASN A 511 -5.57 9.01 4.14
N TRP A 512 -5.61 10.27 3.68
CA TRP A 512 -6.12 10.59 2.34
C TRP A 512 -5.32 11.68 1.63
N THR A 513 -5.36 11.61 0.32
CA THR A 513 -4.89 12.66 -0.58
C THR A 513 -5.99 12.97 -1.58
N ILE A 514 -6.39 14.22 -1.67
CA ILE A 514 -7.44 14.71 -2.57
C ILE A 514 -6.80 15.56 -3.66
N ARG A 515 -7.19 15.30 -4.90
CA ARG A 515 -6.77 16.06 -6.08
C ARG A 515 -7.98 16.43 -6.91
N TYR A 516 -8.10 17.71 -7.25
CA TYR A 516 -9.16 18.20 -8.11
C TYR A 516 -8.59 19.05 -9.25
N SER A 517 -8.79 18.60 -10.48
CA SER A 517 -8.34 19.28 -11.70
C SER A 517 -9.49 19.77 -12.59
N GLY A 518 -10.73 19.67 -12.10
CA GLY A 518 -11.94 19.98 -12.87
C GLY A 518 -12.17 21.47 -13.14
N LEU A 519 -11.49 22.37 -12.41
CA LEU A 519 -11.64 23.83 -12.60
C LEU A 519 -11.27 24.27 -14.02
N GLY A 520 -10.26 23.66 -14.64
CA GLY A 520 -9.85 23.94 -16.01
C GLY A 520 -10.92 23.71 -17.08
N ARG A 521 -12.08 23.11 -16.73
CA ARG A 521 -13.22 22.93 -17.63
C ARG A 521 -14.19 24.10 -17.61
N LEU A 522 -14.16 24.91 -16.57
CA LEU A 522 -15.00 26.10 -16.49
C LEU A 522 -14.55 27.10 -17.54
N PRO A 523 -15.47 27.78 -18.24
CA PRO A 523 -15.13 28.67 -19.36
C PRO A 523 -14.11 29.72 -19.02
N TRP A 524 -14.27 30.39 -17.88
CA TRP A 524 -13.37 31.44 -17.42
C TRP A 524 -11.94 30.89 -17.14
N PHE A 525 -11.83 29.74 -16.43
CA PHE A 525 -10.52 29.14 -16.14
C PHE A 525 -9.83 28.65 -17.42
N ASN A 526 -10.58 28.07 -18.36
CA ASN A 526 -10.02 27.56 -19.62
C ASN A 526 -9.51 28.68 -20.54
N GLU A 527 -10.02 29.90 -20.41
CA GLU A 527 -9.56 31.07 -21.19
C GLU A 527 -8.20 31.60 -20.66
N HIS A 528 -7.96 31.57 -19.34
CA HIS A 528 -6.81 32.18 -18.70
C HIS A 528 -5.70 31.16 -18.35
N PHE A 529 -6.05 29.91 -18.07
CA PHE A 529 -5.14 28.92 -17.55
C PHE A 529 -5.09 27.67 -18.43
N LYS A 530 -3.89 27.09 -18.55
CA LYS A 530 -3.67 25.80 -19.18
C LYS A 530 -4.13 24.66 -18.27
N SER A 531 -3.86 24.76 -16.98
CA SER A 531 -4.32 23.84 -15.94
C SER A 531 -4.43 24.53 -14.59
N VAL A 532 -5.39 24.09 -13.78
CA VAL A 532 -5.54 24.48 -12.37
C VAL A 532 -5.84 23.22 -11.59
N ASN A 533 -4.97 22.89 -10.64
CA ASN A 533 -5.10 21.73 -9.78
C ASN A 533 -5.19 22.19 -8.33
N ILE A 534 -6.12 21.61 -7.57
CA ILE A 534 -6.23 21.78 -6.12
C ILE A 534 -5.81 20.48 -5.48
N ASN A 535 -4.94 20.57 -4.48
CA ASN A 535 -4.39 19.44 -3.76
C ASN A 535 -4.64 19.61 -2.25
N HIS A 536 -5.01 18.51 -1.61
CA HIS A 536 -5.12 18.40 -0.16
C HIS A 536 -4.59 17.03 0.26
N SER A 537 -3.79 16.97 1.32
CA SER A 537 -3.30 15.69 1.84
C SER A 537 -3.29 15.73 3.36
N TYR A 538 -3.83 14.69 3.95
CA TYR A 538 -3.86 14.45 5.38
C TYR A 538 -3.21 13.11 5.70
N LYS A 539 -2.29 13.13 6.67
CA LYS A 539 -1.66 11.93 7.22
C LYS A 539 -1.60 12.04 8.73
N SER A 540 -1.98 10.99 9.42
CA SER A 540 -1.79 10.85 10.86
C SER A 540 -1.41 9.42 11.20
N VAL A 541 -0.40 9.25 12.05
CA VAL A 541 0.13 7.96 12.47
C VAL A 541 0.33 7.99 13.98
N PHE A 542 -0.26 7.02 14.66
CA PHE A 542 0.08 6.68 16.03
C PHE A 542 1.26 5.70 16.04
N ALA A 543 2.26 5.96 16.84
CA ALA A 543 3.44 5.12 16.96
C ALA A 543 3.83 4.91 18.42
N VAL A 544 4.18 3.66 18.74
CA VAL A 544 4.96 3.27 19.89
C VAL A 544 6.37 3.02 19.39
N GLY A 545 7.30 3.94 19.67
CA GLY A 545 8.64 3.91 19.09
C GLY A 545 9.44 2.68 19.52
N SER A 546 9.35 2.35 20.80
CA SER A 546 9.91 1.11 21.35
C SER A 546 9.11 0.68 22.58
N TYR A 547 9.02 -0.61 22.76
CA TYR A 547 8.53 -1.23 23.99
C TYR A 547 9.45 -2.38 24.38
N ASN A 548 9.62 -2.61 25.68
CA ASN A 548 10.43 -3.67 26.23
C ASN A 548 9.65 -4.39 27.34
N SER A 549 9.76 -5.70 27.44
CA SER A 549 9.18 -6.44 28.55
C SER A 549 9.95 -6.16 29.85
N TYR A 550 9.22 -6.13 30.95
CA TYR A 550 9.86 -6.14 32.28
C TYR A 550 10.45 -7.54 32.52
N SER A 551 11.67 -7.60 33.03
CA SER A 551 12.32 -8.86 33.39
C SER A 551 11.66 -9.53 34.61
N THR A 552 11.00 -8.77 35.45
CA THR A 552 10.29 -9.24 36.66
C THR A 552 8.79 -9.42 36.45
N PHE A 553 8.29 -9.29 35.21
CA PHE A 553 6.86 -9.47 34.91
C PHE A 553 6.45 -10.92 35.09
N GLN A 554 5.42 -11.13 35.90
CA GLN A 554 4.77 -12.41 36.09
C GLN A 554 3.33 -12.32 35.57
N GLU A 555 3.07 -13.06 34.47
CA GLU A 555 1.75 -13.11 33.87
C GLU A 555 0.81 -13.94 34.74
N TYR A 556 -0.39 -13.38 35.00
CA TYR A 556 -1.45 -14.09 35.71
C TYR A 556 -2.45 -14.72 34.76
N MET A 557 -3.06 -13.92 33.87
CA MET A 557 -4.04 -14.37 32.89
C MET A 557 -4.23 -13.33 31.76
N ASN A 558 -4.21 -13.77 30.51
CA ASN A 558 -4.54 -12.95 29.34
C ASN A 558 -3.75 -11.62 29.20
N GLY A 559 -2.46 -11.62 29.53
CA GLY A 559 -1.60 -10.45 29.44
C GLY A 559 -1.69 -9.51 30.66
N LEU A 560 -2.51 -9.83 31.65
CA LEU A 560 -2.50 -9.17 32.96
C LEU A 560 -1.44 -9.81 33.84
N GLY A 561 -0.72 -9.00 34.58
CA GLY A 561 0.32 -9.50 35.42
C GLY A 561 0.79 -8.46 36.46
N PHE A 562 1.84 -8.82 37.16
CA PHE A 562 2.46 -8.01 38.18
C PHE A 562 3.95 -7.88 37.90
N VAL A 563 4.48 -6.72 38.21
CA VAL A 563 5.92 -6.46 38.22
C VAL A 563 6.35 -6.32 39.68
N SER A 564 7.36 -7.06 40.07
CA SER A 564 7.91 -6.94 41.44
C SER A 564 8.75 -5.67 41.58
N ASP A 565 8.48 -4.88 42.57
CA ASP A 565 9.35 -3.77 42.96
C ASP A 565 10.70 -4.33 43.47
N ALA A 566 11.80 -3.88 42.87
CA ALA A 566 13.13 -4.41 43.16
C ALA A 566 13.59 -4.17 44.61
N THR A 567 13.02 -3.16 45.30
CA THR A 567 13.43 -2.76 46.66
C THR A 567 12.57 -3.43 47.72
N THR A 568 11.24 -3.46 47.51
CA THR A 568 10.29 -3.93 48.49
C THR A 568 9.79 -5.36 48.23
N GLY A 569 9.99 -5.90 47.03
CA GLY A 569 9.43 -7.16 46.60
C GLY A 569 7.90 -7.15 46.46
N ASN A 570 7.25 -5.98 46.58
CA ASN A 570 5.82 -5.85 46.44
C ASN A 570 5.38 -6.01 44.98
N PRO A 571 4.33 -6.80 44.71
CA PRO A 571 3.79 -6.94 43.38
C PRO A 571 2.95 -5.71 43.02
N SER A 572 3.27 -5.04 41.94
CA SER A 572 2.50 -3.92 41.37
C SER A 572 1.77 -4.36 40.09
N PRO A 573 0.47 -4.10 39.98
CA PRO A 573 -0.25 -4.34 38.73
C PRO A 573 0.40 -3.59 37.56
N SER A 574 0.73 -4.28 36.52
CA SER A 574 1.40 -3.69 35.35
C SER A 574 1.12 -4.49 34.07
N SER A 575 1.22 -3.85 32.93
CA SER A 575 1.37 -4.58 31.68
C SER A 575 2.73 -5.25 31.57
N MET A 576 2.82 -6.20 30.64
CA MET A 576 4.09 -6.86 30.33
C MET A 576 5.16 -5.86 29.82
N PHE A 577 4.74 -4.73 29.23
CA PHE A 577 5.66 -3.86 28.52
C PHE A 577 5.89 -2.52 29.22
N TYR A 578 7.16 -2.19 29.36
CA TYR A 578 7.61 -0.84 29.61
C TYR A 578 7.64 -0.07 28.29
N ILE A 579 6.93 1.05 28.23
CA ILE A 579 6.88 1.95 27.09
C ILE A 579 7.32 3.33 27.58
N SER A 580 8.43 3.81 27.04
CA SER A 580 8.99 5.11 27.44
C SER A 580 8.20 6.28 26.87
N GLN A 581 7.74 6.16 25.62
CA GLN A 581 6.98 7.20 24.95
C GLN A 581 6.11 6.66 23.80
N VAL A 582 5.04 7.39 23.53
CA VAL A 582 4.22 7.20 22.32
C VAL A 582 4.05 8.53 21.60
N SER A 583 3.81 8.48 20.30
CA SER A 583 3.64 9.68 19.49
C SER A 583 2.44 9.60 18.54
N ILE A 584 1.88 10.78 18.24
CA ILE A 584 0.97 10.98 17.12
C ILE A 584 1.62 12.02 16.19
N ASN A 585 1.94 11.59 14.98
CA ASN A 585 2.50 12.45 13.94
C ASN A 585 1.40 12.78 12.94
N GLU A 586 0.97 14.04 12.92
CA GLU A 586 -0.08 14.55 12.06
C GLU A 586 0.48 15.54 11.05
N SER A 587 0.08 15.42 9.78
CA SER A 587 0.58 16.27 8.71
C SER A 587 -0.52 16.54 7.69
N PHE A 588 -0.72 17.84 7.43
CA PHE A 588 -1.41 18.36 6.24
C PHE A 588 -0.34 18.85 5.27
N SER A 589 -0.07 18.08 4.22
CA SER A 589 1.00 18.41 3.27
C SER A 589 0.55 18.22 1.81
N PRO A 590 -0.17 19.22 1.24
CA PRO A 590 -0.65 20.47 1.86
C PRO A 590 -2.01 20.33 2.57
N LEU A 591 -2.34 21.29 3.46
CA LEU A 591 -3.72 21.51 3.92
C LEU A 591 -4.57 22.07 2.78
N LEU A 592 -4.03 23.04 2.04
CA LEU A 592 -4.55 23.54 0.80
C LEU A 592 -3.38 23.87 -0.12
N GLY A 593 -3.37 23.25 -1.30
CA GLY A 593 -2.40 23.48 -2.35
C GLY A 593 -3.11 23.81 -3.66
N MET A 594 -2.56 24.76 -4.39
CA MET A 594 -3.02 25.14 -5.72
C MET A 594 -1.83 25.21 -6.67
N ASP A 595 -1.89 24.43 -7.75
CA ASP A 595 -0.93 24.44 -8.82
C ASP A 595 -1.60 25.01 -10.08
N VAL A 596 -1.13 26.15 -10.57
CA VAL A 596 -1.67 26.84 -11.73
C VAL A 596 -0.63 26.91 -12.82
N THR A 597 -1.00 26.49 -14.02
CA THR A 597 -0.20 26.71 -15.23
C THR A 597 -0.95 27.67 -16.15
N PHE A 598 -0.35 28.80 -16.44
CA PHE A 598 -0.87 29.79 -17.35
C PHE A 598 -0.67 29.40 -18.81
N ASN A 599 -1.39 30.06 -19.72
CA ASN A 599 -1.26 29.80 -21.16
C ASN A 599 0.11 30.18 -21.73
N ASN A 600 0.85 31.08 -21.08
CA ASN A 600 2.21 31.47 -21.41
C ASN A 600 3.30 30.54 -20.83
N ASN A 601 2.93 29.38 -20.28
CA ASN A 601 3.82 28.41 -19.61
C ASN A 601 4.42 28.88 -18.28
N MET A 602 3.94 29.99 -17.71
CA MET A 602 4.26 30.33 -16.34
C MET A 602 3.51 29.37 -15.41
N THR A 603 4.17 28.88 -14.39
CA THR A 603 3.61 28.03 -13.34
C THR A 603 3.65 28.76 -12.01
N VAL A 604 2.57 28.69 -11.26
CA VAL A 604 2.50 29.19 -9.88
C VAL A 604 2.00 28.09 -8.99
N LYS A 605 2.71 27.84 -7.93
CA LYS A 605 2.36 26.87 -6.88
C LYS A 605 2.21 27.62 -5.57
N ALA A 606 1.09 27.45 -4.89
CA ALA A 606 0.87 27.99 -3.56
C ALA A 606 0.37 26.86 -2.65
N GLU A 607 1.05 26.64 -1.53
CA GLU A 607 0.70 25.59 -0.58
C GLU A 607 0.74 26.13 0.85
N TYR A 608 -0.28 25.77 1.62
CA TYR A 608 -0.27 25.90 3.06
C TYR A 608 -0.15 24.53 3.67
N ARG A 609 0.88 24.31 4.47
CA ARG A 609 1.19 23.05 5.15
C ARG A 609 1.12 23.24 6.65
N GLN A 610 0.69 22.19 7.35
CA GLN A 610 0.69 22.16 8.81
C GLN A 610 1.14 20.77 9.25
N THR A 611 2.12 20.73 10.15
CA THR A 611 2.56 19.48 10.79
C THR A 611 2.46 19.64 12.30
N ARG A 612 1.98 18.60 12.96
CA ARG A 612 1.89 18.52 14.41
C ARG A 612 2.46 17.21 14.90
N VAL A 613 3.28 17.28 15.92
CA VAL A 613 3.85 16.11 16.60
C VAL A 613 3.43 16.18 18.05
N LEU A 614 2.79 15.13 18.52
CA LEU A 614 2.41 14.94 19.92
C LEU A 614 3.25 13.79 20.47
N ASN A 615 4.11 14.04 21.45
CA ASN A 615 4.90 13.03 22.15
C ASN A 615 4.46 12.95 23.60
N LEU A 616 3.89 11.83 23.99
CA LEU A 616 3.55 11.52 25.38
C LEU A 616 4.67 10.68 25.98
N SER A 617 5.42 11.28 26.91
CA SER A 617 6.46 10.61 27.68
C SER A 617 5.85 9.98 28.94
N MET A 618 6.06 8.66 29.13
CA MET A 618 5.68 7.96 30.35
C MET A 618 6.70 8.18 31.47
N THR A 619 7.96 8.44 31.10
CA THR A 619 9.06 8.60 32.05
C THR A 619 8.99 9.93 32.78
N SER A 620 8.70 11.03 32.06
CA SER A 620 8.57 12.37 32.63
C SER A 620 7.13 12.77 32.92
N VAL A 621 6.15 11.93 32.57
CA VAL A 621 4.70 12.21 32.65
C VAL A 621 4.35 13.56 32.05
N GLN A 622 4.80 13.75 30.79
CA GLN A 622 4.65 15.00 30.05
C GLN A 622 4.17 14.77 28.66
N LEU A 623 3.35 15.68 28.14
CA LEU A 623 2.97 15.75 26.74
C LEU A 623 3.69 16.91 26.06
N ASN A 624 4.54 16.59 25.11
CA ASN A 624 5.20 17.57 24.26
C ASN A 624 4.43 17.70 22.94
N GLU A 625 3.98 18.89 22.63
CA GLU A 625 3.27 19.24 21.40
C GLU A 625 4.10 20.24 20.59
N ALA A 626 4.48 19.85 19.39
CA ALA A 626 5.18 20.70 18.42
C ALA A 626 4.31 20.93 17.19
N LEU A 627 4.13 22.17 16.79
CA LEU A 627 3.32 22.61 15.65
C LEU A 627 4.17 23.45 14.69
N SER A 628 4.17 23.10 13.41
CA SER A 628 4.76 23.89 12.32
C SER A 628 3.70 24.25 11.30
N LYS A 629 3.68 25.50 10.89
CA LYS A 629 2.82 26.05 9.83
C LYS A 629 3.70 26.69 8.78
N ASP A 630 3.57 26.23 7.54
CA ASP A 630 4.44 26.62 6.44
C ASP A 630 3.61 27.12 5.26
N TRP A 631 3.93 28.32 4.76
CA TRP A 631 3.50 28.81 3.47
C TRP A 631 4.60 28.60 2.46
N VAL A 632 4.32 27.94 1.35
CA VAL A 632 5.26 27.72 0.25
C VAL A 632 4.64 28.29 -1.02
N ILE A 633 5.33 29.26 -1.63
CA ILE A 633 4.91 29.88 -2.88
C ILE A 633 6.05 29.69 -3.87
N GLY A 634 5.79 28.98 -4.97
CA GLY A 634 6.74 28.73 -6.04
C GLY A 634 6.26 29.36 -7.34
N MET A 635 7.14 30.01 -8.07
CA MET A 635 6.90 30.52 -9.41
C MET A 635 7.90 29.90 -10.38
N GLY A 636 7.45 29.45 -11.54
CA GLY A 636 8.28 28.91 -12.59
C GLY A 636 7.93 29.52 -13.94
N TYR A 637 8.90 29.85 -14.74
CA TYR A 637 8.70 30.30 -16.11
C TYR A 637 9.66 29.59 -17.05
N ARG A 638 9.12 28.94 -18.07
CA ARG A 638 9.92 28.26 -19.08
C ARG A 638 9.93 29.06 -20.36
N ILE A 639 11.11 29.53 -20.75
CA ILE A 639 11.36 30.18 -22.03
C ILE A 639 11.93 29.12 -22.96
N ASN A 640 11.15 28.75 -23.97
CA ASN A 640 11.58 27.79 -24.98
C ASN A 640 12.47 28.50 -26.01
N ASN A 641 13.50 27.81 -26.49
CA ASN A 641 14.47 28.33 -27.51
C ASN A 641 15.17 29.62 -27.03
N PHE A 642 15.63 29.63 -25.79
CA PHE A 642 16.38 30.75 -25.26
C PHE A 642 17.80 30.75 -25.82
N ASP A 643 18.13 31.78 -26.61
CA ASP A 643 19.47 31.97 -27.19
C ASP A 643 20.24 33.02 -26.40
N VAL A 644 21.19 32.59 -25.59
CA VAL A 644 21.96 33.44 -24.64
C VAL A 644 22.93 34.38 -25.39
N PHE A 645 23.39 34.01 -26.61
CA PHE A 645 24.47 34.69 -27.30
C PHE A 645 24.10 35.20 -28.71
N GLY A 646 22.86 35.07 -29.14
CA GLY A 646 22.42 35.54 -30.47
C GLY A 646 23.12 34.85 -31.67
N TRP A 647 23.79 33.73 -31.44
CA TRP A 647 24.50 32.97 -32.47
C TRP A 647 23.67 31.88 -33.12
N GLY A 648 22.39 31.81 -32.83
CA GLY A 648 21.46 30.96 -33.54
C GLY A 648 21.24 31.44 -34.96
N ALA A 649 21.65 30.65 -35.94
CA ALA A 649 21.47 30.94 -37.36
C ALA A 649 20.02 31.37 -37.63
N LYS A 650 19.82 32.57 -38.15
CA LYS A 650 18.55 33.06 -38.70
C LYS A 650 18.06 32.05 -39.71
N ALA A 651 17.08 31.22 -39.32
CA ALA A 651 16.35 30.44 -40.30
C ALA A 651 15.64 31.41 -41.24
N SER A 652 16.17 31.57 -42.43
CA SER A 652 15.57 32.36 -43.50
C SER A 652 14.18 31.77 -43.76
N ARG A 653 13.13 32.52 -43.45
CA ARG A 653 11.80 32.30 -43.98
C ARG A 653 11.83 32.58 -45.49
N SER A 654 12.18 31.61 -46.29
CA SER A 654 11.88 31.67 -47.71
C SER A 654 10.36 31.52 -47.90
N LYS A 655 9.72 32.64 -48.20
CA LYS A 655 8.38 32.66 -48.77
C LYS A 655 8.48 32.06 -50.18
N SER A 656 8.22 30.78 -50.32
CA SER A 656 7.93 30.18 -51.60
C SER A 656 6.50 30.52 -52.00
N LYS A 657 6.40 31.49 -52.89
CA LYS A 657 5.21 31.82 -53.65
C LYS A 657 5.16 30.91 -54.88
N GLY A 658 4.12 30.12 -54.97
CA GLY A 658 3.42 29.66 -56.19
C GLY A 658 4.18 28.90 -57.25
N GLY A 659 3.58 27.78 -57.64
CA GLY A 659 3.70 27.35 -59.05
C GLY A 659 3.96 25.86 -59.28
N ASN A 660 2.88 25.23 -59.59
CA ASN A 660 2.65 24.22 -60.64
C ASN A 660 3.10 22.76 -60.52
N LYS A 661 2.19 21.95 -60.99
CA LYS A 661 2.05 20.52 -61.04
C LYS A 661 3.07 19.78 -61.92
N ASN A 662 3.18 18.50 -61.64
CA ASN A 662 3.55 17.35 -62.47
C ASN A 662 5.06 16.99 -62.56
N ALA A 663 5.43 15.90 -62.01
CA ALA A 663 5.83 14.66 -62.69
C ALA A 663 6.53 13.68 -61.75
N ALA A 664 6.16 12.45 -61.86
CA ALA A 664 6.78 11.31 -61.19
C ALA A 664 8.24 11.14 -61.59
N ASN A 665 9.11 10.83 -60.64
CA ASN A 665 10.06 9.74 -60.85
C ASN A 665 10.71 9.28 -59.52
N LYS A 666 11.10 8.01 -59.56
CA LYS A 666 11.59 7.17 -58.49
C LYS A 666 13.07 7.46 -58.13
N ASN A 667 13.40 7.08 -56.88
CA ASN A 667 14.73 6.69 -56.41
C ASN A 667 15.82 7.76 -56.32
N ALA A 668 15.99 8.28 -55.12
CA ALA A 668 17.33 8.53 -54.57
C ALA A 668 17.21 8.59 -53.03
N SER A 669 17.89 7.67 -52.37
CA SER A 669 18.14 7.69 -50.94
C SER A 669 18.98 8.95 -50.62
N THR A 670 18.36 9.93 -50.01
CA THR A 670 19.08 11.07 -49.47
C THR A 670 18.91 11.01 -47.93
N THR A 671 19.97 10.59 -47.32
CA THR A 671 20.20 10.72 -45.88
C THR A 671 19.95 12.19 -45.49
N LYS A 672 18.76 12.46 -44.90
CA LYS A 672 18.52 13.73 -44.22
C LYS A 672 19.37 13.72 -42.95
N THR A 673 20.49 14.38 -42.99
CA THR A 673 21.21 14.84 -41.81
C THR A 673 20.25 15.79 -41.06
N VAL A 674 19.55 15.27 -40.04
CA VAL A 674 18.86 16.13 -39.05
C VAL A 674 19.94 16.82 -38.30
N GLN A 675 20.23 18.08 -38.61
CA GLN A 675 20.95 18.96 -37.70
C GLN A 675 20.07 19.11 -36.46
N ASN A 676 20.44 18.39 -35.41
CA ASN A 676 19.95 18.64 -34.05
C ASN A 676 20.47 20.02 -33.66
N GLY A 677 19.70 21.05 -33.91
CA GLY A 677 19.82 22.30 -33.20
C GLY A 677 19.50 22.00 -31.72
N THR A 678 20.48 22.16 -30.87
CA THR A 678 20.30 22.08 -29.40
C THR A 678 19.34 23.18 -29.00
N ASN A 679 18.07 22.81 -28.81
CA ASN A 679 17.07 23.70 -28.25
C ASN A 679 17.40 23.89 -26.78
N HIS A 680 17.98 25.06 -26.45
CA HIS A 680 18.24 25.46 -25.08
C HIS A 680 16.96 26.07 -24.49
N ASP A 681 16.38 25.41 -23.50
CA ASP A 681 15.25 25.95 -22.75
C ASP A 681 15.78 26.57 -21.44
N LEU A 682 15.42 27.81 -21.18
CA LEU A 682 15.71 28.46 -19.91
C LEU A 682 14.55 28.28 -18.95
N ASN A 683 14.78 27.60 -17.82
CA ASN A 683 13.82 27.45 -16.75
C ASN A 683 14.18 28.38 -15.59
N LEU A 684 13.36 29.37 -15.36
CA LEU A 684 13.45 30.26 -14.19
C LEU A 684 12.54 29.70 -13.09
N ARG A 685 13.07 29.59 -11.88
CA ARG A 685 12.29 29.15 -10.72
C ARG A 685 12.60 30.04 -9.54
N LEU A 686 11.55 30.45 -8.83
CA LEU A 686 11.61 31.25 -7.63
C LEU A 686 10.70 30.63 -6.59
N ASP A 687 11.24 30.28 -5.44
CA ASP A 687 10.50 29.67 -4.35
C ASP A 687 10.67 30.52 -3.07
N PHE A 688 9.54 30.79 -2.41
CA PHE A 688 9.47 31.43 -1.11
C PHE A 688 8.86 30.45 -0.10
N SER A 689 9.42 30.37 1.08
CA SER A 689 8.82 29.64 2.18
C SER A 689 8.82 30.48 3.46
N PHE A 690 7.67 30.51 4.13
CA PHE A 690 7.49 31.18 5.42
C PHE A 690 7.05 30.12 6.43
N ARG A 691 7.86 29.93 7.49
CA ARG A 691 7.63 28.93 8.50
C ARG A 691 7.44 29.56 9.86
N LYS A 692 6.39 29.15 10.57
CA LYS A 692 6.15 29.43 11.98
C LYS A 692 6.13 28.12 12.76
N GLN A 693 7.00 28.01 13.75
CA GLN A 693 7.06 26.84 14.64
C GLN A 693 6.76 27.28 16.07
N ALA A 694 6.08 26.42 16.80
CA ALA A 694 5.82 26.56 18.22
C ALA A 694 5.87 25.18 18.86
N ALA A 695 6.32 25.10 20.11
CA ALA A 695 6.28 23.91 20.92
C ALA A 695 5.83 24.26 22.34
N ILE A 696 5.15 23.31 22.96
CA ILE A 696 4.69 23.43 24.35
C ILE A 696 4.84 22.06 25.03
N VAL A 697 5.23 22.09 26.29
CA VAL A 697 5.29 20.92 27.17
C VAL A 697 4.23 21.10 28.27
N ARG A 698 3.37 20.11 28.44
CA ARG A 698 2.29 20.09 29.42
C ARG A 698 2.43 18.90 30.36
#